data_0927d7168191fffba5fb92a10c5078fd
#
_entry.id   0927d7168191fffba5fb92a10c5078fd
#
_cell.length_a   1.000
_cell.length_b   1.000
_cell.length_c   1.000
_cell.angle_alpha   90.00
_cell.angle_beta   90.00
_cell.angle_gamma   90.00
#
_symmetry.space_group_name_H-M   'P 1'
#
loop_
_entity.id
_entity.type
_entity.pdbx_description
1 polymer ?
#
loop_
_entity_poly.entity_id
_entity_poly.type
_entity_poly.pdbx_seq_one_letter_code
_entity_poly.pdbx_strand_id
1 'polypeptide(L)'
;MTDSDRPDRVSDDSLATSSGDGSLESDGGSARGGSESDTRGGLFGSLSSHVGSLGGSSGSPDDGRGSDPFTRRVNPLISKRPWTIVIVFLLLTGVFMAGAGMGDGGQEAGADQFADDTEEAQAYEDIQDDFGETGHEEGGTTAQLFIEDDRNVLSEPNLLRMLEFQDEIETRDGLRVESSTSPASLIAQQLDPEAETSEEQYRAVNSASQRQIDEAIAEADEVAGLPVSTDFTRESAQANVAQVAITYDTAPMADTDNYADLQYETEDIANDIDGFESGENIVIFGDAIIEEETLQLLGDTAIVVFPAAIVLIMFFLLVAYRDPIDLGLGLAALVMTMIWTFGFMGFANIPFSDSLIVVFPLLLAVGIDFGIHIINRYREERAKGVSIGESMTVTSAQLTTAFLIVTITTVFSFAANLVSSMDGMQDFGIVAAFGMIFTFLIFGVFLPAGKVGFDRLRDGTRFPEFGTTPLGREDSYMGKVLPVGVHISKVAPVLFLVAILVIGGSAAAYGTGVDTEFDEEAFFPEQDRVDQYQHLPGPLSPGEYTFMTVLDYMEEDFEQGMQGSVTIYIDDGDLRSDTALRDINRALENPPDEFRSNSREADAQSILSVIESHAEQDPEFDAVVARHDSTGDGIPDRDVDVVYDELFDSEASGEASQRLTTDRGAAQIDIMIDVDAEQDEAVVAAQETAEEIPMDATATGQLVIFESVIDETTDASINSLFIAFLLTAVFLVLAYWWLEGRAVYGVINLIPVLLTVALLAGSMRYFDIPLSPINAPILSVSIGLGVDYTVHFMHRFVDEFEDGNDVHEALMVTVRGTGGALTGSMLTTVCGLGVLYVALIPLIMEFGLLLALGVFYACFTSILVLPSVIVVWDRLENGSLGLPAWQ
;
A
#
# COMPACT_ATOMS: atom_id res chain seq x y z
N MET A 1 -13.41 -56.50 0.65
CA MET A 1 -14.05 -57.11 1.81
C MET A 1 -14.83 -56.00 2.45
N THR A 2 -16.02 -55.96 2.05
CA THR A 2 -17.29 -56.05 2.77
C THR A 2 -17.57 -54.75 3.52
N ASP A 3 -18.58 -54.12 3.25
CA ASP A 3 -19.96 -54.18 2.86
C ASP A 3 -20.73 -53.16 3.71
N SER A 4 -21.46 -52.33 3.03
CA SER A 4 -22.93 -52.14 3.05
C SER A 4 -23.44 -51.44 4.33
N ASP A 5 -24.37 -50.55 4.36
CA ASP A 5 -25.58 -50.39 3.57
C ASP A 5 -26.22 -49.02 3.81
N ARG A 6 -26.80 -48.46 2.76
CA ARG A 6 -27.96 -47.56 2.80
C ARG A 6 -29.24 -48.46 2.92
N PRO A 7 -30.47 -47.97 3.18
CA PRO A 7 -31.09 -46.81 2.51
C PRO A 7 -32.27 -46.09 3.23
N ASP A 8 -32.74 -45.03 2.60
CA ASP A 8 -34.11 -44.54 2.30
C ASP A 8 -35.10 -44.22 3.44
N ARG A 9 -35.88 -43.18 3.38
CA ARG A 9 -36.89 -42.60 2.44
C ARG A 9 -37.47 -41.31 3.06
N VAL A 10 -37.64 -40.23 2.30
CA VAL A 10 -38.78 -39.77 1.49
C VAL A 10 -40.08 -39.47 2.26
N SER A 11 -40.53 -38.25 2.14
CA SER A 11 -41.76 -37.70 1.59
C SER A 11 -42.06 -36.33 2.21
N ASP A 12 -42.14 -35.28 1.41
CA ASP A 12 -43.30 -34.71 0.70
C ASP A 12 -44.38 -34.10 1.59
N ASP A 13 -44.64 -32.90 1.37
CA ASP A 13 -45.76 -32.16 0.76
C ASP A 13 -45.98 -30.82 1.46
N SER A 14 -45.87 -29.71 0.82
CA SER A 14 -46.74 -29.05 -0.14
C SER A 14 -47.66 -27.97 0.47
N LEU A 15 -47.65 -26.83 -0.18
CA LEU A 15 -48.78 -25.91 -0.47
C LEU A 15 -49.34 -25.08 0.72
N ALA A 16 -49.70 -23.86 0.63
CA ALA A 16 -49.96 -22.92 -0.46
C ALA A 16 -50.36 -21.54 0.13
N THR A 17 -50.04 -20.51 -0.59
CA THR A 17 -50.85 -19.34 -0.98
C THR A 17 -51.80 -18.66 0.03
N SER A 18 -51.70 -17.36 0.15
CA SER A 18 -52.53 -16.31 -0.41
C SER A 18 -52.32 -14.96 0.30
N SER A 19 -51.89 -13.92 -0.34
CA SER A 19 -52.65 -12.87 -1.06
C SER A 19 -53.74 -12.16 -0.25
N GLY A 20 -53.63 -10.87 -0.22
CA GLY A 20 -54.69 -9.89 0.04
C GLY A 20 -54.20 -8.70 0.82
N ASP A 21 -53.82 -7.60 0.26
CA ASP A 21 -54.56 -6.51 -0.40
C ASP A 21 -55.52 -5.75 0.49
N GLY A 22 -55.43 -4.43 0.41
CA GLY A 22 -56.40 -3.50 0.95
C GLY A 22 -55.78 -2.36 1.78
N SER A 23 -55.24 -1.33 1.26
CA SER A 23 -55.73 -0.04 0.76
C SER A 23 -56.72 0.70 1.69
N LEU A 24 -56.39 1.98 1.84
CA LEU A 24 -57.22 3.18 1.88
C LEU A 24 -57.61 3.83 3.17
N GLU A 25 -57.22 5.05 3.24
CA GLU A 25 -57.90 6.34 3.49
C GLU A 25 -58.09 6.79 4.93
N SER A 26 -57.48 7.84 5.27
CA SER A 26 -57.78 9.31 5.14
C SER A 26 -58.65 9.84 6.26
N ASP A 27 -58.30 11.09 6.59
CA ASP A 27 -59.02 12.16 7.25
C ASP A 27 -58.92 12.19 8.77
N GLY A 28 -58.46 13.24 9.34
CA GLY A 28 -58.82 14.64 9.16
C GLY A 28 -59.03 15.23 10.57
N GLY A 29 -58.44 16.31 10.89
CA GLY A 29 -59.08 17.20 11.83
C GLY A 29 -58.30 17.69 13.04
N SER A 30 -57.58 18.76 12.85
CA SER A 30 -57.73 20.05 13.57
C SER A 30 -57.48 20.16 15.06
N ALA A 31 -56.43 20.90 15.39
CA ALA A 31 -56.37 22.14 16.12
C ALA A 31 -56.08 22.14 17.66
N ARG A 32 -55.06 22.95 17.94
CA ARG A 32 -54.77 23.76 19.10
C ARG A 32 -54.09 23.06 20.29
N GLY A 33 -52.84 23.42 20.52
CA GLY A 33 -52.44 24.63 21.23
C GLY A 33 -51.42 24.29 22.27
N GLY A 34 -50.24 24.86 22.20
CA GLY A 34 -49.53 25.37 23.36
C GLY A 34 -48.41 24.58 23.95
N SER A 35 -47.29 25.21 23.81
CA SER A 35 -46.13 25.29 24.69
C SER A 35 -44.93 24.43 24.36
N GLU A 36 -43.96 25.19 23.92
CA GLU A 36 -42.52 24.90 23.92
C GLU A 36 -42.05 24.13 25.14
N SER A 37 -41.24 23.11 24.95
CA SER A 37 -40.12 22.88 25.83
C SER A 37 -39.03 22.07 25.06
N ASP A 38 -37.97 22.78 24.81
CA ASP A 38 -36.65 22.27 24.43
C ASP A 38 -36.30 20.96 25.11
N THR A 39 -35.91 19.99 24.32
CA THR A 39 -35.08 18.86 24.76
C THR A 39 -34.03 18.54 23.72
N ARG A 40 -33.08 19.45 23.58
CA ARG A 40 -31.74 19.16 23.07
C ARG A 40 -30.75 19.64 24.12
N GLY A 41 -30.20 18.71 24.90
CA GLY A 41 -29.19 19.03 25.90
C GLY A 41 -29.18 18.01 27.03
N GLY A 42 -28.68 16.82 26.80
CA GLY A 42 -28.71 15.80 27.82
C GLY A 42 -27.62 14.73 27.76
N LEU A 43 -26.38 15.07 27.37
CA LEU A 43 -25.24 14.17 27.60
C LEU A 43 -23.99 14.88 28.16
N PHE A 44 -23.98 16.20 28.21
CA PHE A 44 -22.88 16.98 28.78
C PHE A 44 -23.20 17.69 30.13
N GLY A 45 -24.40 17.55 30.65
CA GLY A 45 -24.90 18.30 31.85
C GLY A 45 -24.75 17.58 33.18
N SER A 46 -24.21 16.36 33.24
CA SER A 46 -24.15 15.56 34.50
C SER A 46 -22.79 15.56 35.20
N LEU A 47 -21.80 16.24 34.69
CA LEU A 47 -20.41 16.24 35.24
C LEU A 47 -20.01 17.54 35.94
N SER A 48 -20.90 18.59 35.99
CA SER A 48 -20.51 19.89 36.56
C SER A 48 -21.13 20.24 37.91
N SER A 49 -21.85 19.34 38.60
CA SER A 49 -22.53 19.66 39.85
C SER A 49 -21.99 18.99 41.12
N HIS A 50 -20.78 18.46 41.12
CA HIS A 50 -20.16 17.83 42.29
C HIS A 50 -18.84 18.47 42.75
N VAL A 51 -18.53 19.67 42.37
CA VAL A 51 -17.37 20.42 42.89
C VAL A 51 -17.88 21.68 43.58
N GLY A 52 -18.38 21.52 44.79
CA GLY A 52 -18.77 22.65 45.64
C GLY A 52 -19.32 22.23 47.00
N SER A 53 -18.49 21.69 47.87
CA SER A 53 -18.52 21.81 49.35
C SER A 53 -17.70 20.68 49.99
N LEU A 54 -16.54 20.98 50.48
CA LEU A 54 -15.93 20.36 51.69
C LEU A 54 -14.77 21.23 52.12
N GLY A 55 -15.04 22.11 53.00
CA GLY A 55 -14.05 22.79 53.80
C GLY A 55 -13.74 21.99 55.08
N GLY A 56 -12.45 21.76 55.36
CA GLY A 56 -11.88 21.68 56.69
C GLY A 56 -11.95 20.33 57.40
N SER A 57 -10.85 19.52 57.34
CA SER A 57 -10.23 18.95 58.52
C SER A 57 -8.82 18.38 58.20
N SER A 58 -7.88 18.82 58.99
CA SER A 58 -6.47 18.41 59.01
C SER A 58 -6.28 16.90 59.20
N GLY A 59 -5.46 16.24 58.31
CA GLY A 59 -4.99 14.89 58.54
C GLY A 59 -4.41 14.23 57.30
N SER A 60 -3.06 14.16 57.23
CA SER A 60 -2.20 13.35 56.34
C SER A 60 -2.19 13.73 54.83
N PRO A 61 -1.02 13.78 54.15
CA PRO A 61 -0.94 14.05 52.76
C PRO A 61 -1.32 12.81 51.94
N ASP A 62 -2.62 12.73 51.62
CA ASP A 62 -3.09 11.85 50.57
C ASP A 62 -3.34 12.78 49.36
N ASP A 63 -2.30 12.93 48.54
CA ASP A 63 -2.37 13.77 47.35
C ASP A 63 -3.33 13.16 46.33
N GLY A 64 -4.60 13.47 46.48
CA GLY A 64 -5.69 13.22 45.55
C GLY A 64 -5.64 14.12 44.30
N ARG A 65 -4.51 14.24 43.63
CA ARG A 65 -4.42 14.84 42.30
C ARG A 65 -4.87 13.84 41.22
N GLY A 66 -5.90 14.20 40.54
CA GLY A 66 -6.28 13.81 39.17
C GLY A 66 -5.96 12.45 38.64
N SER A 67 -6.22 11.33 39.36
CA SER A 67 -6.15 10.03 38.74
C SER A 67 -7.37 9.82 37.83
N ASP A 68 -7.14 9.63 36.54
CA ASP A 68 -8.11 9.30 35.51
C ASP A 68 -9.10 8.20 35.95
N PRO A 69 -10.37 8.28 35.55
CA PRO A 69 -11.37 7.23 35.86
C PRO A 69 -10.93 5.83 35.42
N PHE A 70 -10.11 5.73 34.39
CA PHE A 70 -9.54 4.47 33.91
C PHE A 70 -8.51 3.92 34.90
N THR A 71 -7.54 4.70 35.31
CA THR A 71 -6.51 4.33 36.30
C THR A 71 -7.11 3.94 37.62
N ARG A 72 -8.13 4.65 38.10
CA ARG A 72 -8.85 4.32 39.36
C ARG A 72 -9.51 2.94 39.35
N ARG A 73 -9.97 2.46 38.19
CA ARG A 73 -10.62 1.14 38.02
C ARG A 73 -9.64 0.02 37.72
N VAL A 74 -8.64 0.27 36.90
CA VAL A 74 -7.73 -0.76 36.35
C VAL A 74 -6.57 -1.04 37.33
N ASN A 75 -5.96 -0.02 37.94
CA ASN A 75 -4.82 -0.20 38.84
C ASN A 75 -5.07 -1.14 40.04
N PRO A 76 -6.25 -1.07 40.72
CA PRO A 76 -6.55 -2.02 41.76
C PRO A 76 -6.69 -3.46 41.25
N LEU A 77 -7.11 -3.68 40.01
CA LEU A 77 -7.23 -4.99 39.40
C LEU A 77 -5.85 -5.55 39.07
N ILE A 78 -4.98 -4.74 38.47
CA ILE A 78 -3.58 -5.11 38.17
C ILE A 78 -2.86 -5.57 39.46
N SER A 79 -2.97 -4.76 40.51
CA SER A 79 -2.26 -5.06 41.77
C SER A 79 -2.91 -6.15 42.59
N LYS A 80 -4.26 -6.28 42.64
CA LYS A 80 -4.95 -7.24 43.50
C LYS A 80 -5.27 -8.59 42.87
N ARG A 81 -5.53 -8.63 41.54
CA ARG A 81 -5.97 -9.82 40.78
C ARG A 81 -5.22 -9.98 39.47
N PRO A 82 -3.89 -10.01 39.46
CA PRO A 82 -3.09 -10.03 38.24
C PRO A 82 -3.42 -11.22 37.32
N TRP A 83 -3.57 -12.41 37.89
CA TRP A 83 -3.88 -13.62 37.12
C TRP A 83 -5.25 -13.60 36.44
N THR A 84 -6.22 -12.88 36.99
CA THR A 84 -7.53 -12.72 36.35
C THR A 84 -7.39 -11.94 35.03
N ILE A 85 -6.57 -10.87 35.05
CA ILE A 85 -6.27 -10.09 33.85
C ILE A 85 -5.55 -10.97 32.83
N VAL A 86 -4.48 -11.68 33.23
CA VAL A 86 -3.72 -12.56 32.35
C VAL A 86 -4.62 -13.60 31.68
N ILE A 87 -5.53 -14.24 32.43
CA ILE A 87 -6.45 -15.23 31.88
C ILE A 87 -7.43 -14.60 30.89
N VAL A 88 -7.97 -13.42 31.19
CA VAL A 88 -8.89 -12.72 30.28
C VAL A 88 -8.20 -12.37 28.98
N PHE A 89 -6.97 -11.86 29.02
CA PHE A 89 -6.22 -11.54 27.82
C PHE A 89 -5.87 -12.80 27.00
N LEU A 90 -5.52 -13.92 27.64
CA LEU A 90 -5.28 -15.18 26.94
C LEU A 90 -6.56 -15.72 26.29
N LEU A 91 -7.71 -15.58 26.93
CA LEU A 91 -8.99 -15.95 26.32
C LEU A 91 -9.35 -15.07 25.12
N LEU A 92 -9.12 -13.75 25.22
CA LEU A 92 -9.30 -12.83 24.10
C LEU A 92 -8.32 -13.17 22.96
N THR A 93 -7.07 -13.53 23.28
CA THR A 93 -6.10 -13.97 22.27
C THR A 93 -6.61 -15.20 21.52
N GLY A 94 -7.25 -16.15 22.22
CA GLY A 94 -7.88 -17.29 21.56
C GLY A 94 -9.03 -16.90 20.61
N VAL A 95 -9.77 -15.81 20.93
CA VAL A 95 -10.81 -15.28 20.03
C VAL A 95 -10.19 -14.66 18.79
N PHE A 96 -9.18 -13.80 18.95
CA PHE A 96 -8.50 -13.17 17.80
C PHE A 96 -7.74 -14.19 16.94
N MET A 97 -7.18 -15.25 17.55
CA MET A 97 -6.57 -16.35 16.79
C MET A 97 -7.59 -17.07 15.91
N ALA A 98 -8.84 -17.19 16.36
CA ALA A 98 -9.91 -17.72 15.52
C ALA A 98 -10.27 -16.77 14.37
N GLY A 99 -10.22 -15.44 14.60
CA GLY A 99 -10.40 -14.43 13.56
C GLY A 99 -9.34 -14.52 12.47
N ALA A 100 -8.08 -14.72 12.84
CA ALA A 100 -6.98 -14.87 11.88
C ALA A 100 -7.13 -16.10 10.94
N GLY A 101 -7.98 -17.06 11.29
CA GLY A 101 -8.30 -18.22 10.44
C GLY A 101 -9.64 -18.10 9.72
N MET A 102 -10.33 -16.96 9.82
CA MET A 102 -11.64 -16.72 9.21
C MET A 102 -11.58 -15.75 8.02
N GLY A 103 -10.47 -15.06 7.84
CA GLY A 103 -10.28 -14.20 6.68
C GLY A 103 -10.16 -15.08 5.43
N ASP A 104 -11.14 -14.98 4.57
CA ASP A 104 -11.10 -15.47 3.19
C ASP A 104 -10.48 -14.37 2.30
N GLY A 105 -9.86 -13.40 2.96
CA GLY A 105 -9.22 -12.28 2.29
C GLY A 105 -8.11 -12.78 1.39
N GLY A 106 -8.24 -12.51 0.11
CA GLY A 106 -7.17 -12.67 -0.86
C GLY A 106 -5.88 -12.03 -0.34
N GLN A 107 -4.79 -12.32 -0.94
CA GLN A 107 -3.58 -11.53 -0.81
C GLN A 107 -3.63 -10.52 -1.96
N GLU A 108 -3.39 -9.27 -1.68
CA GLU A 108 -3.28 -8.20 -2.67
C GLU A 108 -1.85 -7.69 -2.67
N ALA A 109 -1.26 -7.54 -3.82
CA ALA A 109 0.13 -7.13 -3.95
C ALA A 109 0.30 -6.24 -5.20
N GLY A 110 1.36 -5.43 -5.22
CA GLY A 110 1.64 -4.54 -6.33
C GLY A 110 0.82 -3.25 -6.33
N ALA A 111 0.66 -2.65 -7.50
CA ALA A 111 -0.03 -1.37 -7.68
C ALA A 111 -1.55 -1.49 -7.54
N ASP A 112 -2.13 -2.63 -7.88
CA ASP A 112 -3.58 -2.87 -7.95
C ASP A 112 -4.29 -2.55 -6.64
N GLN A 113 -3.66 -2.84 -5.48
CA GLN A 113 -4.20 -2.52 -4.14
C GLN A 113 -4.50 -1.02 -3.92
N PHE A 114 -4.04 -0.15 -4.80
CA PHE A 114 -4.22 1.30 -4.71
C PHE A 114 -5.09 1.89 -5.81
N ALA A 115 -5.43 1.12 -6.84
CA ALA A 115 -6.10 1.58 -8.05
C ALA A 115 -7.62 1.35 -8.06
N ASP A 116 -8.14 0.33 -7.39
CA ASP A 116 -9.51 -0.21 -7.52
C ASP A 116 -10.66 0.81 -7.47
N ASP A 117 -10.48 1.92 -6.75
CA ASP A 117 -11.54 2.92 -6.55
C ASP A 117 -11.43 4.13 -7.51
N THR A 118 -10.46 4.17 -8.43
CA THR A 118 -10.34 5.27 -9.39
C THR A 118 -11.34 5.12 -10.54
N GLU A 119 -11.77 6.24 -11.14
CA GLU A 119 -12.68 6.24 -12.30
C GLU A 119 -12.03 5.54 -13.50
N GLU A 120 -10.72 5.71 -13.64
CA GLU A 120 -9.89 5.11 -14.67
C GLU A 120 -9.79 3.59 -14.53
N ALA A 121 -9.63 3.09 -13.29
CA ALA A 121 -9.59 1.64 -13.02
C ALA A 121 -10.97 1.00 -13.22
N GLN A 122 -12.04 1.66 -12.79
CA GLN A 122 -13.40 1.19 -13.04
C GLN A 122 -13.70 1.09 -14.53
N ALA A 123 -13.29 2.09 -15.32
CA ALA A 123 -13.43 2.05 -16.78
C ALA A 123 -12.63 0.88 -17.40
N TYR A 124 -11.48 0.52 -16.82
CA TYR A 124 -10.70 -0.63 -17.25
C TYR A 124 -11.38 -1.97 -16.90
N GLU A 125 -11.96 -2.06 -15.73
CA GLU A 125 -12.76 -3.23 -15.32
C GLU A 125 -14.00 -3.39 -16.21
N ASP A 126 -14.71 -2.28 -16.52
CA ASP A 126 -15.84 -2.27 -17.42
C ASP A 126 -15.43 -2.70 -18.84
N ILE A 127 -14.24 -2.33 -19.33
CA ILE A 127 -13.68 -2.86 -20.58
C ILE A 127 -13.50 -4.37 -20.52
N GLN A 128 -12.96 -4.89 -19.43
CA GLN A 128 -12.80 -6.35 -19.27
C GLN A 128 -14.14 -7.07 -19.23
N ASP A 129 -15.15 -6.47 -18.59
CA ASP A 129 -16.49 -7.04 -18.54
C ASP A 129 -17.20 -6.96 -19.91
N ASP A 130 -17.10 -5.86 -20.62
CA ASP A 130 -17.80 -5.62 -21.90
C ASP A 130 -17.14 -6.29 -23.10
N PHE A 131 -15.81 -6.36 -23.12
CA PHE A 131 -15.03 -6.85 -24.26
C PHE A 131 -14.28 -8.14 -23.98
N GLY A 132 -14.02 -8.47 -22.72
CA GLY A 132 -13.34 -9.69 -22.30
C GLY A 132 -14.09 -10.96 -22.70
N GLU A 133 -15.45 -10.92 -22.70
CA GLU A 133 -16.28 -12.06 -23.17
C GLU A 133 -16.45 -12.10 -24.70
N THR A 134 -16.23 -10.97 -25.43
CA THR A 134 -16.51 -10.85 -26.85
C THR A 134 -15.27 -10.76 -27.74
N GLY A 135 -14.11 -10.42 -27.15
CA GLY A 135 -12.83 -10.39 -27.85
C GLY A 135 -12.26 -11.78 -28.13
N HIS A 136 -12.68 -12.76 -27.33
CA HIS A 136 -12.47 -14.19 -27.59
C HIS A 136 -13.82 -14.86 -27.36
N GLU A 137 -14.37 -15.59 -28.36
CA GLU A 137 -15.65 -16.33 -28.22
C GLU A 137 -15.67 -17.29 -27.01
N GLU A 138 -14.58 -17.39 -26.24
CA GLU A 138 -14.42 -18.06 -24.93
C GLU A 138 -13.20 -17.40 -24.24
N GLY A 139 -13.36 -16.72 -23.11
CA GLY A 139 -12.36 -15.99 -22.34
C GLY A 139 -10.96 -16.61 -22.36
N GLY A 140 -10.03 -15.98 -23.05
CA GLY A 140 -8.66 -16.46 -23.22
C GLY A 140 -7.65 -15.58 -22.46
N THR A 141 -6.75 -16.21 -21.70
CA THR A 141 -5.58 -15.53 -21.11
C THR A 141 -4.43 -15.59 -22.10
N THR A 142 -3.72 -14.50 -22.26
CA THR A 142 -2.54 -14.45 -23.13
C THR A 142 -1.24 -14.56 -22.31
N ALA A 143 -0.25 -15.21 -22.90
CA ALA A 143 1.12 -15.19 -22.40
C ALA A 143 2.08 -14.89 -23.54
N GLN A 144 3.21 -14.32 -23.20
CA GLN A 144 4.28 -13.96 -24.12
C GLN A 144 5.52 -14.80 -23.77
N LEU A 145 6.05 -15.52 -24.72
CA LEU A 145 7.30 -16.27 -24.56
C LEU A 145 8.42 -15.51 -25.28
N PHE A 146 9.45 -15.13 -24.53
CA PHE A 146 10.65 -14.49 -25.05
C PHE A 146 11.73 -15.53 -25.33
N ILE A 147 12.34 -15.45 -26.49
CA ILE A 147 13.40 -16.36 -26.94
C ILE A 147 14.60 -15.52 -27.36
N GLU A 148 15.72 -15.66 -26.67
CA GLU A 148 16.96 -14.96 -26.94
C GLU A 148 17.97 -15.87 -27.67
N ASP A 149 18.68 -15.35 -28.68
CA ASP A 149 19.88 -15.97 -29.29
C ASP A 149 20.90 -14.88 -29.67
N ASP A 150 22.02 -14.84 -28.98
CA ASP A 150 23.15 -13.92 -29.20
C ASP A 150 23.61 -13.80 -30.66
N ARG A 151 23.25 -14.72 -31.51
CA ARG A 151 23.67 -14.75 -32.92
C ARG A 151 22.62 -14.25 -33.88
N ASN A 152 21.45 -14.77 -33.83
CA ASN A 152 20.29 -14.38 -34.64
C ASN A 152 19.11 -15.29 -34.34
N VAL A 153 18.11 -14.76 -33.67
CA VAL A 153 16.86 -15.48 -33.36
C VAL A 153 16.05 -15.78 -34.63
N LEU A 154 16.20 -15.00 -35.71
CA LEU A 154 15.53 -15.18 -37.00
C LEU A 154 16.27 -16.12 -37.95
N SER A 155 17.28 -16.88 -37.49
CA SER A 155 17.96 -17.88 -38.32
C SER A 155 17.00 -19.02 -38.68
N GLU A 156 17.16 -19.63 -39.91
CA GLU A 156 16.35 -20.78 -40.34
C GLU A 156 16.20 -21.87 -39.27
N PRO A 157 17.25 -22.28 -38.53
CA PRO A 157 17.11 -23.26 -37.47
C PRO A 157 16.22 -22.80 -36.32
N ASN A 158 16.26 -21.52 -35.92
CA ASN A 158 15.44 -20.98 -34.83
C ASN A 158 13.98 -20.80 -35.28
N LEU A 159 13.74 -20.33 -36.50
CA LEU A 159 12.39 -20.26 -37.06
C LEU A 159 11.72 -21.65 -37.08
N LEU A 160 12.46 -22.69 -37.51
CA LEU A 160 11.97 -24.06 -37.50
C LEU A 160 11.64 -24.58 -36.07
N ARG A 161 12.48 -24.21 -35.10
CA ARG A 161 12.23 -24.56 -33.67
C ARG A 161 11.03 -23.86 -33.10
N MET A 162 10.83 -22.57 -33.42
CA MET A 162 9.64 -21.83 -33.01
C MET A 162 8.38 -22.53 -33.56
N LEU A 163 8.38 -22.93 -34.82
CA LEU A 163 7.25 -23.64 -35.43
C LEU A 163 7.06 -25.06 -34.85
N GLU A 164 8.15 -25.74 -34.48
CA GLU A 164 8.11 -27.04 -33.80
C GLU A 164 7.52 -26.88 -32.39
N PHE A 165 7.88 -25.80 -31.69
CA PHE A 165 7.31 -25.45 -30.41
C PHE A 165 5.81 -25.16 -30.51
N GLN A 166 5.40 -24.33 -31.48
CA GLN A 166 3.99 -24.01 -31.70
C GLN A 166 3.16 -25.28 -32.01
N ASP A 167 3.66 -26.17 -32.87
CA ASP A 167 2.99 -27.46 -33.17
C ASP A 167 2.85 -28.35 -31.92
N GLU A 168 3.88 -28.40 -31.06
CA GLU A 168 3.84 -29.17 -29.79
C GLU A 168 2.82 -28.60 -28.80
N ILE A 169 2.76 -27.29 -28.60
CA ILE A 169 1.83 -26.67 -27.65
C ILE A 169 0.38 -26.71 -28.15
N GLU A 170 0.13 -26.46 -29.43
CA GLU A 170 -1.21 -26.49 -30.04
C GLU A 170 -1.79 -27.91 -30.12
N THR A 171 -0.97 -28.93 -30.28
CA THR A 171 -1.41 -30.35 -30.36
C THR A 171 -1.57 -31.01 -28.99
N ARG A 172 -1.14 -30.37 -27.91
CA ARG A 172 -1.18 -30.92 -26.55
C ARG A 172 -2.48 -30.58 -25.84
N ASP A 173 -3.47 -31.48 -25.90
CA ASP A 173 -4.82 -31.31 -25.31
C ASP A 173 -4.83 -30.76 -23.85
N GLY A 174 -3.74 -30.89 -23.11
CA GLY A 174 -3.63 -30.46 -21.71
C GLY A 174 -3.38 -28.97 -21.50
N LEU A 175 -2.71 -28.35 -22.46
CA LEU A 175 -2.29 -26.93 -22.36
C LEU A 175 -3.40 -25.97 -22.75
N ARG A 176 -4.42 -26.42 -23.49
CA ARG A 176 -5.54 -25.56 -23.90
C ARG A 176 -5.11 -24.32 -24.69
N VAL A 177 -4.08 -24.43 -25.48
CA VAL A 177 -3.65 -23.34 -26.37
C VAL A 177 -4.68 -23.21 -27.49
N GLU A 178 -5.30 -22.05 -27.64
CA GLU A 178 -6.23 -21.73 -28.69
C GLU A 178 -5.51 -21.29 -29.95
N SER A 179 -4.53 -20.40 -29.78
CA SER A 179 -3.70 -19.91 -30.89
C SER A 179 -2.31 -19.52 -30.42
N SER A 180 -1.37 -19.51 -31.32
CA SER A 180 -0.03 -18.98 -31.09
C SER A 180 0.48 -18.21 -32.28
N THR A 181 1.14 -17.08 -32.05
CA THR A 181 1.73 -16.23 -33.10
C THR A 181 3.19 -15.94 -32.81
N SER A 182 4.05 -16.16 -33.77
CA SER A 182 5.50 -15.93 -33.66
C SER A 182 6.04 -15.24 -34.90
N PRO A 183 7.26 -14.65 -34.83
CA PRO A 183 7.94 -14.21 -36.06
C PRO A 183 8.02 -15.31 -37.12
N ALA A 184 8.19 -16.56 -36.67
CA ALA A 184 8.31 -17.70 -37.58
C ALA A 184 6.99 -18.01 -38.32
N SER A 185 5.84 -17.90 -37.63
CA SER A 185 4.52 -18.10 -38.24
C SER A 185 4.21 -16.97 -39.25
N LEU A 186 4.51 -15.72 -38.92
CA LEU A 186 4.33 -14.57 -39.83
C LEU A 186 5.21 -14.68 -41.09
N ILE A 187 6.46 -15.08 -40.94
CA ILE A 187 7.39 -15.31 -42.06
C ILE A 187 6.93 -16.50 -42.91
N ALA A 188 6.43 -17.56 -42.31
CA ALA A 188 5.92 -18.72 -43.03
C ALA A 188 4.70 -18.38 -43.89
N GLN A 189 3.78 -17.52 -43.40
CA GLN A 189 2.62 -17.04 -44.17
C GLN A 189 3.02 -16.17 -45.37
N GLN A 190 4.12 -15.43 -45.27
CA GLN A 190 4.69 -14.71 -46.43
C GLN A 190 5.30 -15.65 -47.45
N LEU A 191 5.88 -16.78 -47.01
CA LEU A 191 6.45 -17.80 -47.91
C LEU A 191 5.36 -18.64 -48.60
N ASP A 192 4.30 -18.95 -47.88
CA ASP A 192 3.15 -19.74 -48.41
C ASP A 192 1.86 -19.27 -47.70
N PRO A 193 1.07 -18.35 -48.31
CA PRO A 193 -0.17 -17.83 -47.77
C PRO A 193 -1.27 -18.90 -47.56
N GLU A 194 -1.11 -20.13 -48.06
CA GLU A 194 -2.07 -21.24 -47.83
C GLU A 194 -1.68 -22.10 -46.60
N ALA A 195 -0.55 -21.79 -45.92
CA ALA A 195 -0.08 -22.52 -44.73
C ALA A 195 -0.81 -22.03 -43.47
N GLU A 196 -1.94 -22.66 -43.14
CA GLU A 196 -2.79 -22.32 -41.98
C GLU A 196 -2.33 -23.01 -40.70
N THR A 197 -1.66 -24.16 -40.74
CA THR A 197 -1.24 -24.92 -39.56
C THR A 197 0.27 -24.84 -39.32
N SER A 198 0.72 -24.97 -38.07
CA SER A 198 2.14 -24.93 -37.68
C SER A 198 2.97 -25.98 -38.43
N GLU A 199 2.41 -27.17 -38.74
CA GLU A 199 3.06 -28.20 -39.57
C GLU A 199 3.22 -27.76 -41.05
N GLU A 200 2.27 -27.01 -41.62
CA GLU A 200 2.35 -26.46 -42.96
C GLU A 200 3.34 -25.30 -43.02
N GLN A 201 3.34 -24.43 -42.05
CA GLN A 201 4.28 -23.33 -41.87
C GLN A 201 5.71 -23.85 -41.71
N TYR A 202 5.93 -24.91 -40.91
CA TYR A 202 7.24 -25.60 -40.83
C TYR A 202 7.72 -26.09 -42.16
N ARG A 203 6.82 -26.68 -42.96
CA ARG A 203 7.15 -27.17 -44.31
C ARG A 203 7.49 -26.01 -45.25
N ALA A 204 6.81 -24.88 -45.15
CA ALA A 204 7.08 -23.70 -45.95
C ALA A 204 8.49 -23.17 -45.68
N VAL A 205 8.85 -22.92 -44.42
CA VAL A 205 10.19 -22.45 -44.02
C VAL A 205 11.28 -23.49 -44.38
N ASN A 206 11.11 -24.76 -44.07
CA ASN A 206 12.09 -25.81 -44.33
C ASN A 206 12.33 -26.05 -45.81
N SER A 207 11.43 -25.72 -46.69
CA SER A 207 11.58 -25.86 -48.16
C SER A 207 12.14 -24.62 -48.84
N ALA A 208 12.17 -23.48 -48.15
CA ALA A 208 12.63 -22.21 -48.71
C ALA A 208 14.18 -22.13 -48.73
N SER A 209 14.71 -21.36 -49.63
CA SER A 209 16.13 -21.01 -49.62
C SER A 209 16.36 -19.82 -48.69
N GLN A 210 17.56 -19.69 -48.13
CA GLN A 210 17.93 -18.57 -47.23
C GLN A 210 17.54 -17.21 -47.81
N ARG A 211 17.71 -17.00 -49.09
CA ARG A 211 17.32 -15.72 -49.74
C ARG A 211 15.79 -15.49 -49.73
N GLN A 212 15.00 -16.55 -49.87
CA GLN A 212 13.54 -16.43 -49.76
C GLN A 212 13.10 -16.14 -48.34
N ILE A 213 13.76 -16.74 -47.36
CA ILE A 213 13.56 -16.46 -45.95
C ILE A 213 13.92 -14.99 -45.65
N ASP A 214 15.08 -14.50 -46.10
CA ASP A 214 15.50 -13.12 -45.89
C ASP A 214 14.54 -12.12 -46.57
N GLU A 215 13.99 -12.45 -47.76
CA GLU A 215 12.98 -11.68 -48.48
C GLU A 215 11.63 -11.70 -47.71
N ALA A 216 11.22 -12.85 -47.16
CA ALA A 216 9.97 -12.99 -46.41
C ALA A 216 10.05 -12.29 -45.04
N ILE A 217 11.20 -12.28 -44.36
CA ILE A 217 11.43 -11.51 -43.12
C ILE A 217 11.22 -10.02 -43.39
N ALA A 218 11.82 -9.49 -44.48
CA ALA A 218 11.68 -8.08 -44.81
C ALA A 218 10.23 -7.69 -45.21
N GLU A 219 9.49 -8.62 -45.84
CA GLU A 219 8.12 -8.42 -46.28
C GLU A 219 7.13 -8.56 -45.08
N ALA A 220 7.35 -9.51 -44.17
CA ALA A 220 6.58 -9.69 -42.95
C ALA A 220 6.69 -8.46 -42.02
N ASP A 221 7.91 -7.92 -41.87
CA ASP A 221 8.14 -6.71 -41.11
C ASP A 221 7.44 -5.46 -41.71
N GLU A 222 7.34 -5.38 -43.06
CA GLU A 222 6.69 -4.27 -43.74
C GLU A 222 5.16 -4.34 -43.64
N VAL A 223 4.60 -5.55 -43.59
CA VAL A 223 3.14 -5.76 -43.62
C VAL A 223 2.52 -5.76 -42.20
N ALA A 224 3.15 -6.42 -41.24
CA ALA A 224 2.59 -6.67 -39.96
C ALA A 224 3.45 -6.17 -38.76
N GLY A 225 4.74 -5.81 -39.02
CA GLY A 225 5.71 -5.66 -37.93
C GLY A 225 6.07 -7.03 -37.36
N LEU A 226 7.34 -7.30 -37.21
CA LEU A 226 7.77 -8.56 -36.58
C LEU A 226 7.90 -8.35 -35.06
N PRO A 227 7.37 -9.24 -34.22
CA PRO A 227 7.56 -9.18 -32.76
C PRO A 227 8.98 -9.64 -32.40
N VAL A 228 9.96 -8.75 -32.60
CA VAL A 228 11.39 -8.96 -32.35
C VAL A 228 12.02 -7.71 -31.75
N SER A 229 13.18 -7.89 -31.12
CA SER A 229 13.93 -6.80 -30.47
C SER A 229 14.26 -5.64 -31.42
N THR A 230 14.42 -4.46 -30.87
CA THR A 230 14.73 -3.20 -31.56
C THR A 230 16.06 -3.19 -32.29
N ASP A 231 16.97 -4.09 -31.94
CA ASP A 231 18.24 -4.31 -32.66
C ASP A 231 18.02 -4.95 -34.03
N PHE A 232 16.77 -5.26 -34.38
CA PHE A 232 16.40 -5.84 -35.68
C PHE A 232 16.92 -5.01 -36.82
N THR A 233 17.61 -5.67 -37.71
CA THR A 233 18.19 -5.07 -38.89
C THR A 233 17.63 -5.73 -40.15
N ARG A 234 16.68 -5.04 -40.82
CA ARG A 234 16.03 -5.50 -42.05
C ARG A 234 17.02 -5.92 -43.15
N GLU A 235 18.16 -5.19 -43.27
CA GLU A 235 19.18 -5.50 -44.30
C GLU A 235 19.89 -6.83 -44.10
N SER A 236 20.04 -7.27 -42.84
CA SER A 236 20.73 -8.52 -42.46
C SER A 236 19.78 -9.62 -41.99
N ALA A 237 18.49 -9.30 -41.80
CA ALA A 237 17.48 -10.21 -41.26
C ALA A 237 17.93 -10.80 -39.90
N GLN A 238 18.34 -9.93 -38.99
CA GLN A 238 18.90 -10.31 -37.69
C GLN A 238 18.23 -9.58 -36.56
N ALA A 239 17.91 -10.31 -35.51
CA ALA A 239 17.44 -9.82 -34.19
C ALA A 239 17.99 -10.75 -33.09
N ASN A 240 18.09 -10.26 -31.88
CA ASN A 240 18.59 -11.06 -30.76
C ASN A 240 17.43 -11.70 -29.98
N VAL A 241 16.31 -11.05 -29.83
CA VAL A 241 15.16 -11.56 -29.08
C VAL A 241 13.93 -11.64 -29.98
N ALA A 242 13.12 -12.69 -29.81
CA ALA A 242 11.83 -12.87 -30.46
C ALA A 242 10.75 -13.12 -29.41
N GLN A 243 9.58 -12.55 -29.65
CA GLN A 243 8.40 -12.71 -28.82
C GLN A 243 7.42 -13.66 -29.52
N VAL A 244 6.87 -14.62 -28.77
CA VAL A 244 5.80 -15.51 -29.22
C VAL A 244 4.58 -15.26 -28.35
N ALA A 245 3.50 -14.78 -28.93
CA ALA A 245 2.22 -14.62 -28.24
C ALA A 245 1.46 -15.93 -28.24
N ILE A 246 0.90 -16.31 -27.10
CA ILE A 246 0.18 -17.56 -26.88
C ILE A 246 -1.14 -17.22 -26.22
N THR A 247 -2.25 -17.67 -26.78
CA THR A 247 -3.60 -17.50 -26.23
C THR A 247 -4.12 -18.85 -25.72
N TYR A 248 -4.62 -18.89 -24.49
CA TYR A 248 -5.16 -20.08 -23.83
C TYR A 248 -6.67 -19.98 -23.75
N ASP A 249 -7.37 -21.11 -24.01
CA ASP A 249 -8.81 -21.27 -23.75
C ASP A 249 -9.06 -21.37 -22.24
N THR A 250 -9.59 -20.34 -21.63
CA THR A 250 -9.80 -20.22 -20.18
C THR A 250 -11.25 -20.47 -19.73
N ALA A 251 -12.21 -20.56 -20.65
CA ALA A 251 -13.65 -20.58 -20.37
C ALA A 251 -14.20 -21.56 -19.32
N PRO A 252 -13.54 -22.64 -18.91
CA PRO A 252 -14.06 -23.51 -17.86
C PRO A 252 -13.31 -23.48 -16.52
N MET A 253 -12.32 -22.64 -16.33
CA MET A 253 -11.50 -22.61 -15.11
C MET A 253 -11.87 -21.36 -14.28
N ALA A 254 -12.22 -21.57 -13.03
CA ALA A 254 -12.63 -20.50 -12.11
C ALA A 254 -11.53 -20.16 -11.09
N ASP A 255 -10.25 -20.51 -11.36
CA ASP A 255 -9.18 -20.43 -10.37
C ASP A 255 -7.85 -20.06 -11.08
N THR A 256 -7.35 -18.85 -10.86
CA THR A 256 -6.12 -18.30 -11.46
C THR A 256 -4.88 -19.16 -11.19
N ASP A 257 -4.81 -19.82 -10.05
CA ASP A 257 -3.71 -20.75 -9.68
C ASP A 257 -3.43 -21.84 -10.73
N ASN A 258 -4.42 -22.19 -11.56
CA ASN A 258 -4.26 -23.21 -12.58
C ASN A 258 -3.68 -22.69 -13.90
N TYR A 259 -3.72 -21.38 -14.15
CA TYR A 259 -3.19 -20.80 -15.38
C TYR A 259 -1.67 -20.63 -15.34
N ALA A 260 -1.12 -20.21 -14.20
CA ALA A 260 0.33 -20.14 -14.02
C ALA A 260 0.98 -21.52 -14.25
N ASP A 261 0.38 -22.62 -13.74
CA ASP A 261 0.86 -23.98 -14.00
C ASP A 261 0.90 -24.30 -15.52
N LEU A 262 -0.09 -23.83 -16.29
CA LEU A 262 -0.10 -24.05 -17.75
C LEU A 262 0.97 -23.22 -18.46
N GLN A 263 1.17 -21.99 -18.04
CA GLN A 263 2.20 -21.11 -18.58
C GLN A 263 3.61 -21.67 -18.30
N TYR A 264 3.87 -22.14 -17.08
CA TYR A 264 5.14 -22.82 -16.75
C TYR A 264 5.32 -24.14 -17.51
N GLU A 265 4.25 -24.95 -17.71
CA GLU A 265 4.37 -26.17 -18.53
C GLU A 265 4.69 -25.81 -19.98
N THR A 266 4.20 -24.68 -20.49
CA THR A 266 4.53 -24.18 -21.84
C THR A 266 6.00 -23.76 -21.94
N GLU A 267 6.54 -23.10 -20.94
CA GLU A 267 7.95 -22.75 -20.85
C GLU A 267 8.85 -24.01 -20.78
N ASP A 268 8.47 -24.99 -19.97
CA ASP A 268 9.19 -26.27 -19.89
C ASP A 268 9.24 -26.97 -21.25
N ILE A 269 8.16 -26.91 -22.03
CA ILE A 269 8.15 -27.48 -23.40
C ILE A 269 9.11 -26.73 -24.32
N ALA A 270 9.13 -25.39 -24.26
CA ALA A 270 10.07 -24.60 -25.06
C ALA A 270 11.52 -24.94 -24.70
N ASN A 271 11.80 -25.12 -23.41
CA ASN A 271 13.13 -25.52 -22.91
C ASN A 271 13.53 -26.95 -23.29
N ASP A 272 12.56 -27.85 -23.53
CA ASP A 272 12.80 -29.23 -23.90
C ASP A 272 13.10 -29.40 -25.44
N ILE A 273 12.82 -28.37 -26.25
CA ILE A 273 13.11 -28.42 -27.69
C ILE A 273 14.62 -28.46 -27.98
N ASP A 274 15.05 -29.54 -28.62
CA ASP A 274 16.47 -29.77 -28.93
C ASP A 274 17.09 -28.57 -29.70
N GLY A 275 17.93 -27.82 -29.05
CA GLY A 275 18.76 -26.77 -29.64
C GLY A 275 18.42 -25.34 -29.29
N PHE A 276 17.38 -25.09 -28.53
CA PHE A 276 17.37 -23.95 -27.65
C PHE A 276 18.40 -24.23 -26.53
N GLU A 277 19.30 -23.31 -26.25
CA GLU A 277 20.26 -23.49 -25.16
C GLU A 277 19.48 -23.37 -23.85
N SER A 278 19.40 -24.47 -23.14
CA SER A 278 18.57 -24.60 -21.95
C SER A 278 18.92 -23.62 -20.81
N GLY A 279 17.96 -22.86 -20.32
CA GLY A 279 17.90 -22.44 -18.94
C GLY A 279 18.10 -20.98 -18.63
N GLU A 280 18.46 -20.10 -19.56
CA GLU A 280 18.55 -18.64 -19.27
C GLU A 280 17.97 -17.78 -20.41
N ASN A 281 17.65 -18.37 -21.57
CA ASN A 281 17.36 -17.64 -22.81
C ASN A 281 15.90 -17.83 -23.27
N ILE A 282 15.06 -18.48 -22.50
CA ILE A 282 13.63 -18.65 -22.79
C ILE A 282 12.88 -18.35 -21.51
N VAL A 283 11.99 -17.38 -21.56
CA VAL A 283 11.19 -16.95 -20.41
C VAL A 283 9.77 -16.70 -20.88
N ILE A 284 8.80 -17.18 -20.12
CA ILE A 284 7.39 -16.90 -20.35
C ILE A 284 6.88 -15.82 -19.40
N PHE A 285 6.00 -14.96 -19.90
CA PHE A 285 5.39 -13.87 -19.17
C PHE A 285 3.89 -13.87 -19.42
N GLY A 286 3.12 -13.82 -18.37
CA GLY A 286 1.65 -13.79 -18.44
C GLY A 286 1.06 -13.36 -17.11
N ASP A 287 -0.17 -12.83 -17.14
CA ASP A 287 -0.83 -12.25 -15.97
C ASP A 287 -0.88 -13.20 -14.77
N ALA A 288 -1.12 -14.50 -15.01
CA ALA A 288 -1.16 -15.50 -13.94
C ALA A 288 0.20 -15.76 -13.29
N ILE A 289 1.29 -15.69 -14.04
CA ILE A 289 2.66 -15.80 -13.51
C ILE A 289 3.01 -14.56 -12.70
N ILE A 290 2.66 -13.38 -13.19
CA ILE A 290 2.88 -12.11 -12.47
C ILE A 290 2.18 -12.16 -11.11
N GLU A 291 0.91 -12.54 -11.09
CA GLU A 291 0.14 -12.67 -9.86
C GLU A 291 0.78 -13.67 -8.89
N GLU A 292 1.13 -14.87 -9.34
CA GLU A 292 1.76 -15.89 -8.49
C GLU A 292 3.13 -15.45 -7.98
N GLU A 293 4.00 -14.90 -8.85
CA GLU A 293 5.35 -14.47 -8.46
C GLU A 293 5.30 -13.24 -7.54
N THR A 294 4.35 -12.33 -7.72
CA THR A 294 4.13 -11.17 -6.84
C THR A 294 3.68 -11.62 -5.45
N LEU A 295 2.74 -12.56 -5.37
CA LEU A 295 2.35 -13.18 -4.10
C LEU A 295 3.49 -13.94 -3.43
N GLN A 296 4.33 -14.63 -4.22
CA GLN A 296 5.54 -15.29 -3.73
C GLN A 296 6.54 -14.26 -3.18
N LEU A 297 6.77 -13.17 -3.89
CA LEU A 297 7.65 -12.06 -3.48
C LEU A 297 7.19 -11.45 -2.14
N LEU A 298 5.89 -11.24 -1.97
CA LEU A 298 5.28 -10.79 -0.72
C LEU A 298 5.58 -11.78 0.42
N GLY A 299 5.40 -13.07 0.16
CA GLY A 299 5.71 -14.16 1.09
C GLY A 299 7.19 -14.21 1.46
N ASP A 300 8.08 -14.14 0.49
CA ASP A 300 9.53 -14.17 0.68
C ASP A 300 10.03 -12.93 1.42
N THR A 301 9.48 -11.75 1.10
CA THR A 301 9.75 -10.52 1.86
C THR A 301 9.36 -10.69 3.33
N ALA A 302 8.20 -11.24 3.62
CA ALA A 302 7.75 -11.49 4.99
C ALA A 302 8.66 -12.53 5.70
N ILE A 303 9.08 -13.59 5.00
CA ILE A 303 9.98 -14.63 5.52
C ILE A 303 11.36 -14.06 5.85
N VAL A 304 11.85 -13.06 5.15
CA VAL A 304 13.13 -12.38 5.45
C VAL A 304 12.96 -11.36 6.58
N VAL A 305 11.95 -10.50 6.49
CA VAL A 305 11.73 -9.37 7.41
C VAL A 305 11.32 -9.83 8.81
N PHE A 306 10.35 -10.75 8.95
CA PHE A 306 9.86 -11.11 10.28
C PHE A 306 10.89 -11.82 11.16
N PRO A 307 11.68 -12.81 10.70
CA PRO A 307 12.75 -13.38 11.51
C PRO A 307 13.84 -12.37 11.87
N ALA A 308 14.24 -11.50 10.93
CA ALA A 308 15.20 -10.45 11.20
C ALA A 308 14.69 -9.47 12.27
N ALA A 309 13.41 -9.07 12.20
CA ALA A 309 12.75 -8.26 13.21
C ALA A 309 12.76 -8.95 14.59
N ILE A 310 12.36 -10.21 14.64
CA ILE A 310 12.33 -10.98 15.89
C ILE A 310 13.73 -11.10 16.51
N VAL A 311 14.75 -11.38 15.73
CA VAL A 311 16.13 -11.48 16.21
C VAL A 311 16.61 -10.14 16.77
N LEU A 312 16.38 -9.05 16.06
CA LEU A 312 16.79 -7.72 16.47
C LEU A 312 16.03 -7.26 17.72
N ILE A 313 14.71 -7.46 17.73
CA ILE A 313 13.83 -7.18 18.86
C ILE A 313 14.29 -7.98 20.10
N MET A 314 14.55 -9.28 19.95
CA MET A 314 15.03 -10.14 21.04
C MET A 314 16.37 -9.64 21.59
N PHE A 315 17.29 -9.21 20.72
CA PHE A 315 18.56 -8.61 21.13
C PHE A 315 18.34 -7.36 22.00
N PHE A 316 17.50 -6.42 21.54
CA PHE A 316 17.23 -5.20 22.30
C PHE A 316 16.47 -5.44 23.59
N LEU A 317 15.49 -6.33 23.60
CA LEU A 317 14.78 -6.71 24.81
C LEU A 317 15.71 -7.38 25.83
N LEU A 318 16.67 -8.19 25.36
CA LEU A 318 17.68 -8.79 26.24
C LEU A 318 18.56 -7.73 26.90
N VAL A 319 18.97 -6.73 26.15
CA VAL A 319 19.78 -5.60 26.65
C VAL A 319 18.98 -4.70 27.61
N ALA A 320 17.69 -4.45 27.30
CA ALA A 320 16.82 -3.58 28.08
C ALA A 320 16.31 -4.25 29.35
N TYR A 321 15.77 -5.47 29.23
CA TYR A 321 15.13 -6.14 30.36
C TYR A 321 16.13 -6.86 31.27
N ARG A 322 17.18 -7.44 30.75
CA ARG A 322 18.25 -8.16 31.53
C ARG A 322 17.72 -9.21 32.51
N ASP A 323 16.46 -9.57 32.40
CA ASP A 323 15.76 -10.59 33.18
C ASP A 323 14.98 -11.49 32.23
N PRO A 324 15.17 -12.83 32.29
CA PRO A 324 14.53 -13.76 31.36
C PRO A 324 13.01 -13.83 31.52
N ILE A 325 12.46 -13.50 32.68
CA ILE A 325 11.01 -13.48 32.91
C ILE A 325 10.42 -12.23 32.26
N ASP A 326 11.05 -11.07 32.43
CA ASP A 326 10.62 -9.84 31.79
C ASP A 326 10.75 -9.95 30.27
N LEU A 327 11.81 -10.58 29.79
CA LEU A 327 12.00 -10.88 28.36
C LEU A 327 10.87 -11.77 27.84
N GLY A 328 10.58 -12.90 28.53
CA GLY A 328 9.52 -13.81 28.12
C GLY A 328 8.13 -13.16 28.13
N LEU A 329 7.88 -12.31 29.15
CA LEU A 329 6.61 -11.59 29.27
C LEU A 329 6.46 -10.49 28.18
N GLY A 330 7.54 -9.76 27.87
CA GLY A 330 7.57 -8.79 26.79
C GLY A 330 7.36 -9.45 25.42
N LEU A 331 8.04 -10.57 25.17
CA LEU A 331 7.86 -11.32 23.93
C LEU A 331 6.42 -11.88 23.81
N ALA A 332 5.85 -12.39 24.89
CA ALA A 332 4.46 -12.83 24.89
C ALA A 332 3.48 -11.68 24.61
N ALA A 333 3.76 -10.47 25.12
CA ALA A 333 2.97 -9.28 24.82
C ALA A 333 3.05 -8.89 23.34
N LEU A 334 4.24 -8.94 22.72
CA LEU A 334 4.44 -8.67 21.30
C LEU A 334 3.70 -9.68 20.43
N VAL A 335 3.85 -10.98 20.69
CA VAL A 335 3.12 -12.04 19.95
C VAL A 335 1.61 -11.87 20.11
N MET A 336 1.16 -11.48 21.30
CA MET A 336 -0.27 -11.22 21.54
C MET A 336 -0.76 -10.03 20.71
N THR A 337 0.03 -8.96 20.58
CA THR A 337 -0.31 -7.80 19.73
C THR A 337 -0.46 -8.24 18.27
N MET A 338 0.49 -9.02 17.75
CA MET A 338 0.40 -9.55 16.39
C MET A 338 -0.87 -10.38 16.17
N ILE A 339 -1.13 -11.35 17.07
CA ILE A 339 -2.32 -12.21 16.96
C ILE A 339 -3.61 -11.38 16.99
N TRP A 340 -3.67 -10.33 17.82
CA TRP A 340 -4.86 -9.48 17.87
C TRP A 340 -5.02 -8.64 16.61
N THR A 341 -3.92 -8.17 16.03
CA THR A 341 -3.95 -7.40 14.78
C THR A 341 -4.36 -8.27 13.60
N PHE A 342 -3.70 -9.43 13.40
CA PHE A 342 -4.11 -10.38 12.35
C PHE A 342 -5.54 -10.89 12.55
N GLY A 343 -5.92 -11.18 13.80
CA GLY A 343 -7.29 -11.60 14.08
C GLY A 343 -8.32 -10.52 13.82
N PHE A 344 -7.96 -9.25 14.01
CA PHE A 344 -8.81 -8.12 13.65
C PHE A 344 -8.98 -8.00 12.13
N MET A 345 -7.90 -8.12 11.36
CA MET A 345 -7.95 -8.13 9.90
C MET A 345 -8.92 -9.20 9.38
N GLY A 346 -8.77 -10.45 9.86
CA GLY A 346 -9.68 -11.51 9.47
C GLY A 346 -11.14 -11.32 9.89
N PHE A 347 -11.42 -10.64 11.02
CA PHE A 347 -12.79 -10.27 11.39
C PHE A 347 -13.35 -9.11 10.56
N ALA A 348 -12.51 -8.19 10.12
CA ALA A 348 -12.86 -7.05 9.30
C ALA A 348 -12.88 -7.37 7.81
N ASN A 349 -12.44 -8.57 7.42
CA ASN A 349 -12.23 -9.01 6.03
C ASN A 349 -11.28 -8.08 5.26
N ILE A 350 -10.20 -7.64 5.93
CA ILE A 350 -9.14 -6.85 5.33
C ILE A 350 -8.09 -7.81 4.77
N PRO A 351 -7.80 -7.77 3.47
CA PRO A 351 -6.79 -8.62 2.84
C PRO A 351 -5.39 -8.29 3.36
N PHE A 352 -4.46 -9.21 3.19
CA PHE A 352 -3.05 -8.97 3.54
C PHE A 352 -2.32 -8.44 2.32
N SER A 353 -1.78 -7.23 2.41
CA SER A 353 -1.15 -6.51 1.30
C SER A 353 0.25 -6.02 1.65
N ASP A 354 1.00 -5.55 0.65
CA ASP A 354 2.33 -4.96 0.78
C ASP A 354 2.34 -3.81 1.80
N SER A 355 1.33 -2.94 1.74
CA SER A 355 1.16 -1.81 2.65
C SER A 355 1.01 -2.24 4.11
N LEU A 356 0.47 -3.43 4.37
CA LEU A 356 0.25 -3.96 5.71
C LEU A 356 1.47 -4.69 6.30
N ILE A 357 2.43 -5.16 5.48
CA ILE A 357 3.69 -5.74 5.98
C ILE A 357 4.38 -4.78 6.95
N VAL A 358 4.37 -3.50 6.64
CA VAL A 358 5.09 -2.48 7.44
C VAL A 358 4.44 -2.19 8.78
N VAL A 359 3.14 -2.47 8.95
CA VAL A 359 2.40 -2.26 10.20
C VAL A 359 2.96 -3.13 11.33
N PHE A 360 3.34 -4.37 11.06
CA PHE A 360 3.77 -5.30 12.10
C PHE A 360 5.08 -4.90 12.76
N PRO A 361 6.18 -4.63 12.05
CA PRO A 361 7.40 -4.08 12.64
C PRO A 361 7.16 -2.77 13.40
N LEU A 362 6.28 -1.91 12.89
CA LEU A 362 5.90 -0.66 13.53
C LEU A 362 5.25 -0.90 14.90
N LEU A 363 4.22 -1.75 14.98
CA LEU A 363 3.54 -2.07 16.24
C LEU A 363 4.46 -2.78 17.23
N LEU A 364 5.36 -3.65 16.75
CA LEU A 364 6.36 -4.30 17.59
C LEU A 364 7.33 -3.28 18.20
N ALA A 365 7.80 -2.31 17.40
CA ALA A 365 8.71 -1.27 17.86
C ALA A 365 8.07 -0.39 18.94
N VAL A 366 6.83 0.08 18.73
CA VAL A 366 6.08 0.88 19.72
C VAL A 366 5.74 0.06 20.98
N GLY A 367 5.38 -1.22 20.81
CA GLY A 367 5.11 -2.10 21.95
C GLY A 367 6.32 -2.30 22.86
N ILE A 368 7.51 -2.46 22.26
CA ILE A 368 8.77 -2.54 23.02
C ILE A 368 9.00 -1.28 23.84
N ASP A 369 8.73 -0.13 23.25
CA ASP A 369 8.89 1.17 23.91
C ASP A 369 8.03 1.26 25.17
N PHE A 370 6.74 1.01 25.08
CA PHE A 370 5.84 0.96 26.23
C PHE A 370 6.32 -0.04 27.29
N GLY A 371 6.77 -1.22 26.86
CA GLY A 371 7.31 -2.26 27.74
C GLY A 371 8.57 -1.81 28.51
N ILE A 372 9.51 -1.15 27.82
CA ILE A 372 10.75 -0.63 28.43
C ILE A 372 10.43 0.43 29.49
N HIS A 373 9.52 1.36 29.16
CA HIS A 373 9.12 2.40 30.11
C HIS A 373 8.48 1.83 31.37
N ILE A 374 7.55 0.89 31.25
CA ILE A 374 6.88 0.25 32.38
C ILE A 374 7.87 -0.52 33.28
N ILE A 375 8.69 -1.36 32.67
CA ILE A 375 9.63 -2.19 33.44
C ILE A 375 10.70 -1.33 34.13
N ASN A 376 11.25 -0.32 33.45
CA ASN A 376 12.22 0.57 34.06
C ASN A 376 11.63 1.39 35.21
N ARG A 377 10.44 1.98 35.04
CA ARG A 377 9.79 2.75 36.08
C ARG A 377 9.42 1.89 37.30
N TYR A 378 8.90 0.69 37.02
CA TYR A 378 8.64 -0.26 38.08
C TYR A 378 9.91 -0.62 38.88
N ARG A 379 11.07 -0.83 38.22
CA ARG A 379 12.35 -1.09 38.88
C ARG A 379 12.85 0.09 39.72
N GLU A 380 12.63 1.33 39.24
CA GLU A 380 12.95 2.53 40.01
C GLU A 380 12.18 2.57 41.32
N GLU A 381 10.87 2.32 41.31
CA GLU A 381 10.04 2.29 42.52
C GLU A 381 10.42 1.10 43.42
N ARG A 382 10.73 -0.05 42.85
CA ARG A 382 11.25 -1.22 43.64
C ARG A 382 12.58 -0.91 44.32
N ALA A 383 13.48 -0.17 43.67
CA ALA A 383 14.76 0.23 44.22
C ALA A 383 14.63 1.14 45.47
N LYS A 384 13.52 1.85 45.60
CA LYS A 384 13.17 2.65 46.81
C LYS A 384 12.68 1.79 47.98
N GLY A 385 12.56 0.47 47.77
CA GLY A 385 12.10 -0.47 48.80
C GLY A 385 10.56 -0.61 48.92
N VAL A 386 9.84 -0.12 47.97
CA VAL A 386 8.36 -0.18 47.88
C VAL A 386 7.90 -1.60 47.57
N SER A 387 6.72 -2.03 48.07
CA SER A 387 6.17 -3.37 47.81
C SER A 387 5.84 -3.58 46.31
N ILE A 388 5.82 -4.87 45.84
CA ILE A 388 5.53 -5.24 44.44
C ILE A 388 4.23 -4.57 43.93
N GLY A 389 3.14 -4.70 44.68
CA GLY A 389 1.83 -4.17 44.26
C GLY A 389 1.76 -2.66 44.28
N GLU A 390 2.41 -2.02 45.24
CA GLU A 390 2.44 -0.57 45.38
C GLU A 390 3.36 0.08 44.34
N SER A 391 4.54 -0.50 44.09
CA SER A 391 5.45 -0.07 43.00
C SER A 391 4.75 -0.08 41.67
N MET A 392 3.99 -1.15 41.31
CA MET A 392 3.24 -1.20 40.07
C MET A 392 2.07 -0.23 40.04
N THR A 393 1.40 0.01 41.18
CA THR A 393 0.31 0.99 41.24
C THR A 393 0.83 2.41 40.95
N VAL A 394 1.96 2.80 41.52
CA VAL A 394 2.61 4.09 41.24
C VAL A 394 3.07 4.18 39.78
N THR A 395 3.74 3.13 39.29
CA THR A 395 4.21 3.07 37.89
C THR A 395 3.05 3.23 36.90
N SER A 396 1.99 2.44 37.07
CA SER A 396 0.83 2.51 36.18
C SER A 396 0.11 3.87 36.28
N ALA A 397 0.02 4.47 37.48
CA ALA A 397 -0.64 5.78 37.63
C ALA A 397 0.11 6.90 36.89
N GLN A 398 1.44 6.85 36.85
CA GLN A 398 2.26 7.85 36.19
C GLN A 398 2.35 7.66 34.67
N LEU A 399 2.44 6.42 34.20
CA LEU A 399 2.67 6.15 32.78
C LEU A 399 1.39 6.03 31.97
N THR A 400 0.26 5.58 32.56
CA THR A 400 -0.99 5.36 31.81
C THR A 400 -1.50 6.64 31.13
N THR A 401 -1.38 7.78 31.81
CA THR A 401 -1.83 9.06 31.24
C THR A 401 -0.98 9.44 30.00
N ALA A 402 0.35 9.32 30.11
CA ALA A 402 1.22 9.59 28.97
C ALA A 402 0.97 8.60 27.82
N PHE A 403 0.87 7.31 28.13
CA PHE A 403 0.56 6.28 27.10
C PHE A 403 -0.81 6.50 26.45
N LEU A 404 -1.82 6.93 27.21
CA LEU A 404 -3.13 7.24 26.64
C LEU A 404 -3.05 8.43 25.67
N ILE A 405 -2.32 9.49 26.05
CA ILE A 405 -2.11 10.65 25.16
C ILE A 405 -1.41 10.20 23.89
N VAL A 406 -0.31 9.45 24.01
CA VAL A 406 0.45 8.92 22.87
C VAL A 406 -0.42 8.04 22.00
N THR A 407 -1.15 7.09 22.60
CA THR A 407 -2.04 6.19 21.84
C THR A 407 -3.09 6.97 21.04
N ILE A 408 -3.74 7.94 21.66
CA ILE A 408 -4.79 8.73 20.98
C ILE A 408 -4.19 9.56 19.85
N THR A 409 -3.04 10.21 20.06
CA THR A 409 -2.39 11.00 19.01
C THR A 409 -1.91 10.13 17.85
N THR A 410 -1.38 8.95 18.13
CA THR A 410 -0.94 8.01 17.10
C THR A 410 -2.13 7.40 16.36
N VAL A 411 -3.21 7.06 17.06
CA VAL A 411 -4.48 6.63 16.44
C VAL A 411 -5.04 7.71 15.52
N PHE A 412 -4.97 9.00 15.91
CA PHE A 412 -5.39 10.09 15.03
C PHE A 412 -4.51 10.22 13.80
N SER A 413 -3.21 10.00 13.93
CA SER A 413 -2.28 10.03 12.80
C SER A 413 -2.52 8.89 11.82
N PHE A 414 -2.80 7.68 12.31
CA PHE A 414 -3.17 6.56 11.44
C PHE A 414 -4.57 6.76 10.83
N ALA A 415 -5.55 7.15 11.64
CA ALA A 415 -6.91 7.38 11.17
C ALA A 415 -7.04 8.56 10.19
N ALA A 416 -6.06 9.44 10.10
CA ALA A 416 -6.03 10.50 9.10
C ALA A 416 -5.93 9.94 7.67
N ASN A 417 -5.37 8.75 7.49
CA ASN A 417 -5.29 8.08 6.19
C ASN A 417 -6.66 7.53 5.69
N LEU A 418 -7.68 7.47 6.56
CA LEU A 418 -9.07 7.15 6.16
C LEU A 418 -9.72 8.19 5.22
N VAL A 419 -9.05 9.30 4.98
CA VAL A 419 -9.52 10.36 4.06
C VAL A 419 -9.04 10.10 2.63
N SER A 420 -8.08 9.21 2.46
CA SER A 420 -7.70 8.73 1.14
C SER A 420 -8.87 8.00 0.48
N SER A 421 -8.98 8.11 -0.84
CA SER A 421 -9.84 7.27 -1.67
C SER A 421 -9.24 5.88 -1.88
N MET A 422 -7.93 5.71 -1.69
CA MET A 422 -7.21 4.45 -1.92
C MET A 422 -7.43 3.46 -0.77
N ASP A 423 -7.97 2.30 -1.04
CA ASP A 423 -8.28 1.27 -0.05
C ASP A 423 -7.02 0.76 0.67
N GLY A 424 -5.91 0.54 0.01
CA GLY A 424 -4.64 0.15 0.62
C GLY A 424 -4.15 1.13 1.70
N MET A 425 -4.35 2.45 1.49
CA MET A 425 -4.03 3.48 2.49
C MET A 425 -5.04 3.52 3.64
N GLN A 426 -6.34 3.31 3.36
CA GLN A 426 -7.38 3.24 4.38
C GLN A 426 -7.15 2.03 5.29
N ASP A 427 -6.87 0.87 4.72
CA ASP A 427 -6.60 -0.37 5.43
C ASP A 427 -5.36 -0.27 6.30
N PHE A 428 -4.27 0.31 5.78
CA PHE A 428 -3.10 0.65 6.59
C PHE A 428 -3.52 1.51 7.81
N GLY A 429 -4.31 2.56 7.59
CA GLY A 429 -4.78 3.45 8.62
C GLY A 429 -5.62 2.73 9.70
N ILE A 430 -6.56 1.88 9.28
CA ILE A 430 -7.43 1.09 10.15
C ILE A 430 -6.63 0.09 10.97
N VAL A 431 -5.83 -0.74 10.31
CA VAL A 431 -5.08 -1.83 10.96
C VAL A 431 -4.05 -1.28 11.92
N ALA A 432 -3.33 -0.21 11.53
CA ALA A 432 -2.35 0.43 12.41
C ALA A 432 -3.01 1.12 13.61
N ALA A 433 -4.18 1.79 13.43
CA ALA A 433 -4.91 2.43 14.53
C ALA A 433 -5.43 1.41 15.56
N PHE A 434 -6.06 0.32 15.12
CA PHE A 434 -6.50 -0.74 16.01
C PHE A 434 -5.32 -1.49 16.64
N GLY A 435 -4.25 -1.75 15.87
CA GLY A 435 -3.01 -2.32 16.38
C GLY A 435 -2.40 -1.50 17.50
N MET A 436 -2.44 -0.16 17.38
CA MET A 436 -1.98 0.75 18.43
C MET A 436 -2.87 0.70 19.69
N ILE A 437 -4.19 0.59 19.54
CA ILE A 437 -5.12 0.38 20.65
C ILE A 437 -4.82 -0.96 21.35
N PHE A 438 -4.59 -2.02 20.61
CA PHE A 438 -4.22 -3.33 21.16
C PHE A 438 -2.88 -3.27 21.88
N THR A 439 -1.89 -2.60 21.31
CA THR A 439 -0.59 -2.35 21.94
C THR A 439 -0.75 -1.66 23.29
N PHE A 440 -1.55 -0.58 23.37
CA PHE A 440 -1.84 0.10 24.61
C PHE A 440 -2.51 -0.82 25.66
N LEU A 441 -3.51 -1.60 25.27
CA LEU A 441 -4.18 -2.52 26.18
C LEU A 441 -3.25 -3.64 26.68
N ILE A 442 -2.46 -4.20 25.79
CA ILE A 442 -1.58 -5.33 26.12
C ILE A 442 -0.41 -4.84 26.98
N PHE A 443 0.27 -3.79 26.55
CA PHE A 443 1.42 -3.26 27.32
C PHE A 443 0.99 -2.45 28.54
N GLY A 444 -0.10 -1.72 28.50
CA GLY A 444 -0.61 -0.93 29.61
C GLY A 444 -1.34 -1.74 30.69
N VAL A 445 -1.90 -2.92 30.38
CA VAL A 445 -2.71 -3.70 31.31
C VAL A 445 -2.20 -5.12 31.50
N PHE A 446 -1.99 -5.88 30.42
CA PHE A 446 -1.53 -7.29 30.52
C PHE A 446 -0.09 -7.39 31.03
N LEU A 447 0.84 -6.63 30.45
CA LEU A 447 2.26 -6.67 30.85
C LEU A 447 2.46 -6.32 32.34
N PRO A 448 1.90 -5.22 32.89
CA PRO A 448 1.95 -4.91 34.31
C PRO A 448 1.34 -5.99 35.20
N ALA A 449 0.19 -6.54 34.80
CA ALA A 449 -0.45 -7.61 35.56
C ALA A 449 0.41 -8.89 35.55
N GLY A 450 0.95 -9.28 34.39
CA GLY A 450 1.87 -10.39 34.26
C GLY A 450 3.11 -10.23 35.16
N LYS A 451 3.73 -9.03 35.10
CA LYS A 451 4.90 -8.70 35.93
C LYS A 451 4.62 -8.83 37.41
N VAL A 452 3.52 -8.25 37.91
CA VAL A 452 3.10 -8.40 39.33
C VAL A 452 2.85 -9.89 39.69
N GLY A 453 2.19 -10.62 38.78
CA GLY A 453 1.88 -12.02 38.98
C GLY A 453 3.15 -12.89 39.13
N PHE A 454 4.10 -12.71 38.19
CA PHE A 454 5.36 -13.49 38.21
C PHE A 454 6.30 -13.08 39.35
N ASP A 455 6.41 -11.77 39.67
CA ASP A 455 7.26 -11.33 40.78
C ASP A 455 6.72 -11.85 42.13
N ARG A 456 5.40 -11.92 42.33
CA ARG A 456 4.82 -12.57 43.53
C ARG A 456 5.10 -14.08 43.61
N LEU A 457 5.07 -14.77 42.46
CA LEU A 457 5.49 -16.17 42.42
C LEU A 457 6.98 -16.32 42.76
N ARG A 458 7.79 -15.38 42.33
CA ARG A 458 9.23 -15.34 42.54
C ARG A 458 9.59 -15.08 44.00
N ASP A 459 8.90 -14.17 44.69
CA ASP A 459 9.06 -13.87 46.11
C ASP A 459 8.84 -15.11 47.00
N GLY A 460 8.01 -16.08 46.51
CA GLY A 460 7.77 -17.37 47.16
C GLY A 460 8.79 -18.47 46.81
N THR A 461 9.70 -18.21 45.88
CA THR A 461 10.65 -19.22 45.34
C THR A 461 12.11 -18.75 45.45
N ARG A 462 13.10 -19.65 45.22
CA ARG A 462 14.52 -19.30 45.24
C ARG A 462 15.07 -18.83 43.90
N PHE A 463 14.24 -18.37 43.01
CA PHE A 463 14.69 -17.82 41.71
C PHE A 463 15.32 -16.43 41.90
N PRO A 464 16.56 -16.19 41.44
CA PRO A 464 17.24 -14.92 41.62
C PRO A 464 16.57 -13.84 40.74
N GLU A 465 16.49 -12.62 41.28
CA GLU A 465 16.15 -11.44 40.47
C GLU A 465 17.40 -11.00 39.72
N PHE A 466 17.25 -10.80 38.35
CA PHE A 466 18.33 -10.30 37.51
C PHE A 466 17.96 -8.86 37.06
N GLY A 467 18.97 -8.02 36.80
CA GLY A 467 18.75 -6.70 36.17
C GLY A 467 18.00 -5.68 37.05
N THR A 468 18.22 -5.68 38.36
CA THR A 468 17.52 -4.77 39.30
C THR A 468 17.91 -3.30 39.20
N THR A 469 18.96 -2.96 38.45
CA THR A 469 19.44 -1.58 38.29
C THR A 469 18.76 -0.90 37.10
N PRO A 470 18.15 0.29 37.30
CA PRO A 470 17.53 1.04 36.18
C PRO A 470 18.59 1.47 35.14
N LEU A 471 18.14 1.58 33.87
CA LEU A 471 18.94 2.16 32.79
C LEU A 471 18.99 3.68 32.95
N GLY A 472 20.18 4.29 32.91
CA GLY A 472 20.30 5.75 32.93
C GLY A 472 20.96 6.37 34.16
N ARG A 473 21.90 5.67 34.80
CA ARG A 473 22.66 6.28 35.91
C ARG A 473 23.45 7.51 35.46
N GLU A 474 23.55 8.51 36.34
CA GLU A 474 24.28 9.77 36.12
C GLU A 474 25.74 9.61 35.66
N ASP A 475 26.41 8.50 35.99
CA ASP A 475 27.78 8.20 35.61
C ASP A 475 27.93 7.62 34.17
N SER A 476 26.82 7.44 33.43
CA SER A 476 26.87 6.88 32.07
C SER A 476 27.35 7.91 31.05
N TYR A 477 27.90 7.45 29.91
CA TYR A 477 28.31 8.31 28.81
C TYR A 477 27.13 9.16 28.27
N MET A 478 25.93 8.59 28.25
CA MET A 478 24.67 9.25 27.90
C MET A 478 24.33 10.41 28.86
N GLY A 479 24.49 10.24 30.16
CA GLY A 479 24.24 11.28 31.17
C GLY A 479 25.09 12.55 30.98
N LYS A 480 26.18 12.48 30.19
CA LYS A 480 27.04 13.64 29.87
C LYS A 480 26.67 14.33 28.58
N VAL A 481 26.13 13.60 27.60
CA VAL A 481 25.79 14.12 26.25
C VAL A 481 24.37 14.70 26.24
N LEU A 482 23.40 14.07 26.85
CA LEU A 482 22.02 14.49 26.85
C LEU A 482 21.74 15.92 27.35
N PRO A 483 22.44 16.44 28.41
CA PRO A 483 22.20 17.81 28.87
C PRO A 483 22.63 18.95 27.92
N VAL A 484 23.16 18.63 26.74
CA VAL A 484 23.61 19.64 25.76
C VAL A 484 22.47 20.59 25.39
N GLY A 485 21.25 20.08 25.15
CA GLY A 485 20.08 20.91 24.87
C GLY A 485 19.76 21.90 25.99
N VAL A 486 19.87 21.49 27.26
CA VAL A 486 19.65 22.34 28.43
C VAL A 486 20.78 23.38 28.56
N HIS A 487 22.00 23.01 28.23
CA HIS A 487 23.13 23.99 28.25
C HIS A 487 22.97 25.06 27.17
N ILE A 488 22.50 24.66 25.96
CA ILE A 488 22.19 25.60 24.87
C ILE A 488 21.06 26.54 25.29
N SER A 489 19.98 25.97 25.87
CA SER A 489 18.83 26.78 26.33
C SER A 489 19.18 27.80 27.40
N LYS A 490 20.21 27.51 28.20
CA LYS A 490 20.70 28.44 29.21
C LYS A 490 21.48 29.61 28.60
N VAL A 491 22.30 29.35 27.57
CA VAL A 491 23.25 30.36 27.01
C VAL A 491 22.58 31.25 25.97
N ALA A 492 21.88 30.64 24.98
CA ALA A 492 21.36 31.40 23.83
C ALA A 492 20.10 30.74 23.22
N PRO A 493 18.98 30.58 23.99
CA PRO A 493 17.81 29.84 23.52
C PRO A 493 17.18 30.47 22.28
N VAL A 494 17.04 31.79 22.22
CA VAL A 494 16.40 32.47 21.08
C VAL A 494 17.23 32.34 19.80
N LEU A 495 18.57 32.52 19.89
CA LEU A 495 19.44 32.35 18.74
C LEU A 495 19.43 30.92 18.21
N PHE A 496 19.39 29.95 19.12
CA PHE A 496 19.30 28.55 18.77
C PHE A 496 17.96 28.24 18.07
N LEU A 497 16.84 28.74 18.63
CA LEU A 497 15.51 28.52 17.98
C LEU A 497 15.41 29.19 16.61
N VAL A 498 16.02 30.37 16.42
CA VAL A 498 16.09 31.01 15.11
C VAL A 498 16.92 30.17 14.14
N ALA A 499 18.05 29.60 14.58
CA ALA A 499 18.86 28.73 13.74
C ALA A 499 18.09 27.43 13.36
N ILE A 500 17.40 26.84 14.33
CA ILE A 500 16.56 25.64 14.10
C ILE A 500 15.38 25.96 13.18
N LEU A 501 14.73 27.11 13.33
CA LEU A 501 13.66 27.55 12.44
C LEU A 501 14.17 27.75 11.00
N VAL A 502 15.36 28.27 10.83
CA VAL A 502 16.00 28.40 9.50
C VAL A 502 16.31 27.03 8.92
N ILE A 503 16.87 26.11 9.71
CA ILE A 503 17.17 24.75 9.26
C ILE A 503 15.87 24.02 8.89
N GLY A 504 14.86 24.00 9.76
CA GLY A 504 13.58 23.36 9.51
C GLY A 504 12.81 24.00 8.34
N GLY A 505 12.81 25.34 8.27
CA GLY A 505 12.19 26.05 7.15
C GLY A 505 12.91 25.79 5.82
N SER A 506 14.24 25.64 5.83
CA SER A 506 15.00 25.27 4.63
C SER A 506 14.76 23.81 4.24
N ALA A 507 14.66 22.90 5.22
CA ALA A 507 14.36 21.50 4.98
C ALA A 507 12.94 21.34 4.43
N ALA A 508 11.96 22.05 5.01
CA ALA A 508 10.58 22.05 4.49
C ALA A 508 10.53 22.61 3.06
N ALA A 509 11.17 23.76 2.81
CA ALA A 509 11.21 24.35 1.46
C ALA A 509 11.97 23.49 0.45
N TYR A 510 12.97 22.74 0.87
CA TYR A 510 13.65 21.76 0.03
C TYR A 510 12.76 20.54 -0.22
N GLY A 511 12.05 20.06 0.80
CA GLY A 511 11.15 18.92 0.73
C GLY A 511 9.88 19.14 -0.10
N THR A 512 9.48 20.41 -0.42
CA THR A 512 8.38 20.64 -1.37
C THR A 512 8.70 20.24 -2.81
N GLY A 513 9.91 19.86 -3.12
CA GLY A 513 10.28 19.31 -4.42
C GLY A 513 10.72 17.86 -4.24
N VAL A 514 10.07 17.11 -3.37
CA VAL A 514 10.14 15.64 -3.39
C VAL A 514 9.50 15.20 -4.69
N ASP A 515 10.13 14.27 -5.34
CA ASP A 515 9.62 13.64 -6.54
C ASP A 515 8.34 12.86 -6.21
N THR A 516 7.33 13.02 -7.01
CA THR A 516 6.06 12.28 -6.86
C THR A 516 5.95 11.18 -7.91
N GLU A 517 6.76 11.26 -8.96
CA GLU A 517 6.87 10.21 -9.96
C GLU A 517 7.68 9.05 -9.38
N PHE A 518 7.14 7.86 -9.41
CA PHE A 518 7.82 6.63 -9.06
C PHE A 518 7.49 5.58 -10.11
N ASP A 519 8.46 4.76 -10.44
CA ASP A 519 8.31 3.73 -11.46
C ASP A 519 7.54 2.52 -10.89
N GLU A 520 6.73 1.88 -11.71
CA GLU A 520 6.04 0.63 -11.33
C GLU A 520 7.04 -0.45 -10.91
N GLU A 521 8.24 -0.44 -11.49
CA GLU A 521 9.35 -1.29 -11.10
C GLU A 521 9.74 -1.18 -9.62
N ALA A 522 9.38 -0.09 -8.93
CA ALA A 522 9.63 0.08 -7.49
C ALA A 522 8.86 -0.94 -6.61
N PHE A 523 7.79 -1.55 -7.12
CA PHE A 523 7.11 -2.66 -6.46
C PHE A 523 7.86 -3.98 -6.57
N PHE A 524 8.80 -4.10 -7.50
CA PHE A 524 9.57 -5.30 -7.74
C PHE A 524 10.97 -5.24 -7.12
N PRO A 525 11.61 -6.38 -6.81
CA PRO A 525 12.93 -6.39 -6.20
C PRO A 525 14.04 -6.10 -7.23
N GLU A 526 15.12 -5.48 -6.81
CA GLU A 526 16.33 -5.36 -7.61
C GLU A 526 17.04 -6.73 -7.77
N GLN A 527 17.46 -7.11 -8.97
CA GLN A 527 18.17 -8.37 -9.27
C GLN A 527 19.37 -8.58 -8.33
N ASP A 528 20.24 -7.57 -8.18
CA ASP A 528 21.41 -7.60 -7.30
C ASP A 528 21.05 -7.97 -5.85
N ARG A 529 19.86 -7.62 -5.38
CA ARG A 529 19.36 -7.90 -4.03
C ARG A 529 18.87 -9.33 -3.88
N VAL A 530 18.12 -9.83 -4.85
CA VAL A 530 17.68 -11.21 -4.91
C VAL A 530 18.90 -12.14 -4.88
N ASP A 531 19.91 -11.89 -5.71
CA ASP A 531 21.17 -12.64 -5.76
C ASP A 531 21.91 -12.68 -4.43
N GLN A 532 21.94 -11.55 -3.70
CA GLN A 532 22.53 -11.52 -2.36
C GLN A 532 21.81 -12.44 -1.38
N TYR A 533 20.49 -12.52 -1.47
CA TYR A 533 19.67 -13.31 -0.55
C TYR A 533 19.57 -14.79 -0.94
N GLN A 534 19.79 -15.15 -2.21
CA GLN A 534 19.93 -16.55 -2.64
C GLN A 534 21.04 -17.30 -1.89
N HIS A 535 22.02 -16.59 -1.32
CA HIS A 535 23.06 -17.18 -0.48
C HIS A 535 22.62 -17.50 0.97
N LEU A 536 21.39 -17.13 1.35
CA LEU A 536 20.85 -17.45 2.67
C LEU A 536 20.49 -18.94 2.77
N PRO A 537 20.53 -19.54 3.97
CA PRO A 537 20.29 -20.96 4.13
C PRO A 537 18.80 -21.32 4.07
N GLY A 538 18.43 -22.25 3.20
CA GLY A 538 17.15 -22.94 3.19
C GLY A 538 15.96 -22.01 3.00
N PRO A 539 14.97 -22.02 3.90
CA PRO A 539 13.73 -21.27 3.69
C PRO A 539 13.85 -19.75 3.78
N LEU A 540 15.04 -19.19 3.95
CA LEU A 540 15.31 -17.75 3.92
C LEU A 540 15.88 -17.30 2.57
N SER A 541 16.11 -18.23 1.64
CA SER A 541 16.49 -17.93 0.27
C SER A 541 15.22 -17.59 -0.50
N PRO A 542 15.10 -16.40 -1.13
CA PRO A 542 13.98 -16.09 -2.00
C PRO A 542 13.96 -17.00 -3.23
N GLY A 543 12.82 -17.08 -3.88
CA GLY A 543 12.65 -17.74 -5.17
C GLY A 543 13.43 -17.04 -6.29
N GLU A 544 13.36 -17.62 -7.46
CA GLU A 544 13.71 -16.98 -8.72
C GLU A 544 12.42 -16.33 -9.26
N TYR A 545 12.51 -15.12 -9.80
CA TYR A 545 11.38 -14.39 -10.35
C TYR A 545 11.62 -14.15 -11.83
N THR A 546 10.78 -14.72 -12.67
CA THR A 546 10.93 -14.66 -14.14
C THR A 546 10.50 -13.30 -14.69
N PHE A 547 9.53 -12.64 -14.06
CA PHE A 547 9.09 -11.32 -14.50
C PHE A 547 10.22 -10.28 -14.55
N MET A 548 11.23 -10.38 -13.70
CA MET A 548 12.37 -9.45 -13.69
C MET A 548 13.18 -9.54 -14.98
N THR A 549 13.41 -10.77 -15.48
CA THR A 549 14.13 -10.99 -16.75
C THR A 549 13.32 -10.47 -17.93
N VAL A 550 12.00 -10.59 -17.85
CA VAL A 550 11.10 -10.09 -18.89
C VAL A 550 11.05 -8.57 -18.90
N LEU A 551 11.00 -7.92 -17.72
CA LEU A 551 11.07 -6.46 -17.64
C LEU A 551 12.36 -5.93 -18.30
N ASP A 552 13.52 -6.57 -18.02
CA ASP A 552 14.79 -6.23 -18.68
C ASP A 552 14.68 -6.34 -20.21
N TYR A 553 14.05 -7.41 -20.75
CA TYR A 553 13.83 -7.55 -22.20
C TYR A 553 12.90 -6.48 -22.75
N MET A 554 11.81 -6.19 -22.04
CA MET A 554 10.82 -5.17 -22.48
C MET A 554 11.45 -3.78 -22.52
N GLU A 555 12.30 -3.44 -21.55
CA GLU A 555 12.95 -2.13 -21.47
C GLU A 555 14.15 -2.01 -22.46
N GLU A 556 15.09 -2.98 -22.47
CA GLU A 556 16.30 -2.89 -23.28
C GLU A 556 16.09 -3.31 -24.75
N ASP A 557 15.28 -4.35 -24.99
CA ASP A 557 15.21 -5.00 -26.30
C ASP A 557 13.99 -4.63 -27.14
N PHE A 558 12.87 -4.22 -26.52
CA PHE A 558 11.65 -3.93 -27.29
C PHE A 558 11.29 -2.45 -27.36
N GLU A 559 12.00 -1.53 -26.67
CA GLU A 559 11.62 -0.11 -26.51
C GLU A 559 10.11 0.09 -26.19
N GLN A 560 9.43 -0.98 -25.91
CA GLN A 560 8.07 -1.04 -25.42
C GLN A 560 8.19 -1.25 -23.92
N GLY A 561 8.45 -0.17 -23.17
CA GLY A 561 8.02 -0.20 -21.78
C GLY A 561 6.55 -0.64 -21.73
N MET A 562 6.01 -1.02 -20.60
CA MET A 562 4.58 -1.40 -20.41
C MET A 562 3.56 -0.30 -20.85
N GLN A 563 4.00 0.72 -21.59
CA GLN A 563 3.38 2.01 -21.84
C GLN A 563 3.05 2.29 -23.32
N GLY A 564 2.87 1.27 -24.13
CA GLY A 564 2.69 1.47 -25.59
C GLY A 564 1.40 2.17 -26.03
N SER A 565 0.33 2.19 -25.24
CA SER A 565 -0.96 2.76 -25.63
C SER A 565 -1.78 3.23 -24.45
N VAL A 566 -2.67 4.19 -24.71
CA VAL A 566 -3.76 4.59 -23.80
C VAL A 566 -5.08 4.18 -24.42
N THR A 567 -6.05 3.82 -23.59
CA THR A 567 -7.38 3.42 -24.04
C THR A 567 -8.41 4.47 -23.63
N ILE A 568 -9.32 4.82 -24.54
CA ILE A 568 -10.50 5.60 -24.23
C ILE A 568 -11.69 4.67 -24.26
N TYR A 569 -12.34 4.53 -23.12
CA TYR A 569 -13.59 3.78 -22.97
C TYR A 569 -14.78 4.71 -23.07
N ILE A 570 -15.78 4.33 -23.87
CA ILE A 570 -17.03 5.06 -24.05
C ILE A 570 -18.14 4.16 -23.49
N ASP A 571 -18.72 4.57 -22.36
CA ASP A 571 -19.86 3.89 -21.74
C ASP A 571 -21.18 4.63 -22.03
N ASP A 572 -22.29 3.87 -22.09
CA ASP A 572 -23.67 4.36 -22.26
C ASP A 572 -23.81 5.42 -23.38
N GLY A 573 -22.86 5.39 -24.36
CA GLY A 573 -22.84 6.28 -25.51
C GLY A 573 -23.99 6.01 -26.48
N ASP A 574 -24.55 7.06 -27.10
CA ASP A 574 -25.46 6.91 -28.24
C ASP A 574 -24.63 6.57 -29.51
N LEU A 575 -23.89 5.45 -29.45
CA LEU A 575 -23.01 4.96 -30.52
C LEU A 575 -23.79 4.59 -31.82
N ARG A 576 -25.12 4.48 -31.72
CA ARG A 576 -26.02 4.31 -32.86
C ARG A 576 -26.40 5.61 -33.51
N SER A 577 -25.98 6.76 -32.95
CA SER A 577 -26.31 8.05 -33.52
C SER A 577 -25.54 8.28 -34.79
N ASP A 578 -26.21 9.00 -35.76
CA ASP A 578 -25.56 9.39 -37.01
C ASP A 578 -24.31 10.29 -36.84
N THR A 579 -23.99 10.71 -35.61
CA THR A 579 -22.83 11.57 -35.32
C THR A 579 -21.71 10.82 -34.59
N ALA A 580 -21.96 9.63 -34.06
CA ALA A 580 -21.03 8.92 -33.18
C ALA A 580 -19.65 8.73 -33.83
N LEU A 581 -19.61 8.11 -35.01
CA LEU A 581 -18.34 7.88 -35.72
C LEU A 581 -17.61 9.19 -36.07
N ARG A 582 -18.36 10.25 -36.40
CA ARG A 582 -17.77 11.55 -36.66
C ARG A 582 -17.25 12.24 -35.41
N ASP A 583 -17.90 12.06 -34.29
CA ASP A 583 -17.46 12.62 -33.02
C ASP A 583 -16.19 11.93 -32.54
N ILE A 584 -16.08 10.59 -32.69
CA ILE A 584 -14.86 9.83 -32.48
C ILE A 584 -13.75 10.32 -33.43
N ASN A 585 -14.00 10.37 -34.74
CA ASN A 585 -13.00 10.83 -35.70
C ASN A 585 -12.48 12.24 -35.39
N ARG A 586 -13.38 13.14 -34.93
CA ARG A 586 -12.97 14.52 -34.60
C ARG A 586 -11.98 14.55 -33.42
N ALA A 587 -12.15 13.69 -32.44
CA ALA A 587 -11.23 13.59 -31.29
C ALA A 587 -9.86 13.04 -31.72
N LEU A 588 -9.83 12.17 -32.74
CA LEU A 588 -8.60 11.60 -33.28
C LEU A 588 -7.94 12.45 -34.38
N GLU A 589 -8.64 13.49 -34.94
CA GLU A 589 -8.06 14.40 -35.91
C GLU A 589 -7.13 15.45 -35.27
N ASN A 590 -5.93 15.60 -35.78
CA ASN A 590 -4.90 16.50 -35.29
C ASN A 590 -4.51 16.22 -33.82
N PRO A 591 -4.09 15.00 -33.52
CA PRO A 591 -3.73 14.59 -32.15
C PRO A 591 -2.63 15.47 -31.57
N PRO A 592 -2.54 15.51 -30.22
CA PRO A 592 -1.39 16.05 -29.51
C PRO A 592 -0.07 15.45 -29.98
N ASP A 593 1.06 16.14 -29.72
CA ASP A 593 2.39 15.66 -30.13
C ASP A 593 2.81 14.38 -29.38
N GLU A 594 2.16 14.07 -28.25
CA GLU A 594 2.36 12.91 -27.38
C GLU A 594 1.82 11.60 -27.99
N PHE A 595 0.90 11.71 -28.95
CA PHE A 595 0.38 10.54 -29.64
C PHE A 595 1.09 10.29 -30.96
N ARG A 596 1.37 9.03 -31.21
CA ARG A 596 1.86 8.65 -32.53
C ARG A 596 0.81 8.98 -33.58
N SER A 597 1.23 9.69 -34.62
CA SER A 597 0.32 10.15 -35.63
C SER A 597 0.76 9.79 -37.05
N ASN A 598 -0.19 9.40 -37.89
CA ASN A 598 0.01 9.18 -39.32
C ASN A 598 -0.85 10.18 -40.09
N SER A 599 -0.22 11.06 -40.87
CA SER A 599 -0.90 11.97 -41.76
C SER A 599 -1.94 12.96 -41.16
N ARG A 600 -1.90 13.29 -39.87
CA ARG A 600 -2.78 14.13 -39.03
C ARG A 600 -3.87 13.39 -38.26
N GLU A 601 -3.86 12.12 -38.24
CA GLU A 601 -4.76 11.32 -37.43
C GLU A 601 -3.90 10.55 -36.41
N ALA A 602 -4.44 10.36 -35.24
CA ALA A 602 -3.80 9.51 -34.23
C ALA A 602 -3.67 8.07 -34.77
N ASP A 603 -2.58 7.43 -34.48
CA ASP A 603 -2.44 6.00 -34.72
C ASP A 603 -3.28 5.27 -33.66
N ALA A 604 -4.55 5.06 -34.00
CA ALA A 604 -5.55 4.54 -33.08
C ALA A 604 -6.30 3.34 -33.67
N GLN A 605 -6.55 2.37 -32.81
CA GLN A 605 -7.43 1.24 -33.11
C GLN A 605 -8.81 1.50 -32.54
N SER A 606 -9.81 1.60 -33.39
CA SER A 606 -11.21 1.89 -33.01
C SER A 606 -12.16 1.19 -33.97
N ILE A 607 -13.45 1.24 -33.67
CA ILE A 607 -14.47 0.72 -34.60
C ILE A 607 -14.38 1.42 -35.96
N LEU A 608 -13.91 2.67 -36.01
CA LEU A 608 -13.72 3.41 -37.27
C LEU A 608 -12.60 2.78 -38.09
N SER A 609 -11.46 2.45 -37.47
CA SER A 609 -10.34 1.81 -38.19
C SER A 609 -10.71 0.43 -38.74
N VAL A 610 -11.57 -0.31 -38.02
CA VAL A 610 -12.10 -1.60 -38.50
C VAL A 610 -13.01 -1.41 -39.71
N ILE A 611 -13.91 -0.39 -39.69
CA ILE A 611 -14.76 -0.06 -40.82
C ILE A 611 -13.93 0.28 -42.05
N GLU A 612 -12.90 1.14 -41.90
CA GLU A 612 -12.02 1.55 -42.98
C GLU A 612 -11.24 0.39 -43.58
N SER A 613 -10.58 -0.42 -42.70
CA SER A 613 -9.81 -1.57 -43.13
C SER A 613 -10.66 -2.61 -43.87
N HIS A 614 -11.86 -2.87 -43.37
CA HIS A 614 -12.73 -3.86 -44.01
C HIS A 614 -13.32 -3.32 -45.33
N ALA A 615 -13.63 -2.00 -45.45
CA ALA A 615 -14.07 -1.37 -46.69
C ALA A 615 -12.98 -1.39 -47.78
N GLU A 616 -11.68 -1.30 -47.39
CA GLU A 616 -10.59 -1.43 -48.38
C GLU A 616 -10.44 -2.88 -48.90
N GLN A 617 -10.82 -3.87 -48.10
CA GLN A 617 -10.70 -5.30 -48.44
C GLN A 617 -11.94 -5.86 -49.12
N ASP A 618 -13.14 -5.40 -48.74
CA ASP A 618 -14.40 -5.86 -49.32
C ASP A 618 -15.17 -4.78 -50.12
N PRO A 619 -15.19 -4.84 -51.47
CA PRO A 619 -15.91 -3.90 -52.30
C PRO A 619 -17.44 -3.90 -52.09
N GLU A 620 -18.07 -4.95 -51.55
CA GLU A 620 -19.50 -4.97 -51.23
C GLU A 620 -19.76 -4.16 -49.97
N PHE A 621 -18.92 -4.28 -48.96
CA PHE A 621 -18.97 -3.45 -47.76
C PHE A 621 -18.62 -1.97 -48.05
N ASP A 622 -17.60 -1.66 -48.85
CA ASP A 622 -17.29 -0.31 -49.33
C ASP A 622 -18.50 0.37 -49.96
N ALA A 623 -19.30 -0.36 -50.74
CA ALA A 623 -20.53 0.17 -51.30
C ALA A 623 -21.65 0.43 -50.26
N VAL A 624 -21.62 -0.22 -49.10
CA VAL A 624 -22.50 0.07 -47.96
C VAL A 624 -22.02 1.35 -47.28
N VAL A 625 -20.75 1.45 -46.91
CA VAL A 625 -20.13 2.63 -46.31
C VAL A 625 -20.38 3.87 -47.19
N ALA A 626 -20.06 3.84 -48.49
CA ALA A 626 -20.26 4.96 -49.43
C ALA A 626 -21.73 5.38 -49.58
N ARG A 627 -22.71 4.50 -49.31
CA ARG A 627 -24.15 4.84 -49.35
C ARG A 627 -24.57 5.60 -48.09
N HIS A 628 -23.94 5.32 -46.96
CA HIS A 628 -24.23 5.89 -45.64
C HIS A 628 -23.31 7.07 -45.28
N ASP A 629 -22.33 7.40 -46.13
CA ASP A 629 -21.47 8.57 -46.06
C ASP A 629 -22.05 9.70 -46.93
N SER A 630 -22.47 10.81 -46.31
CA SER A 630 -23.02 11.93 -46.99
C SER A 630 -22.01 12.99 -47.38
N THR A 631 -20.86 12.99 -46.78
CA THR A 631 -19.75 13.95 -46.95
C THR A 631 -18.74 13.47 -47.98
N GLY A 632 -18.57 12.16 -48.12
CA GLY A 632 -17.62 11.54 -49.04
C GLY A 632 -16.22 11.49 -48.47
N ASP A 633 -16.12 11.48 -47.16
CA ASP A 633 -14.88 11.35 -46.39
C ASP A 633 -14.58 9.92 -45.92
N GLY A 634 -15.44 8.97 -46.27
CA GLY A 634 -15.29 7.56 -45.88
C GLY A 634 -15.95 7.19 -44.53
N ILE A 635 -16.47 8.21 -43.83
CA ILE A 635 -17.05 8.02 -42.50
C ILE A 635 -18.58 8.00 -42.58
N PRO A 636 -19.23 6.89 -42.21
CA PRO A 636 -20.71 6.82 -42.19
C PRO A 636 -21.32 7.86 -41.26
N ASP A 637 -22.31 8.63 -41.79
CA ASP A 637 -22.98 9.71 -41.06
C ASP A 637 -24.50 9.65 -41.17
N ARG A 638 -25.04 8.50 -41.61
CA ARG A 638 -26.48 8.24 -41.75
C ARG A 638 -26.75 6.77 -41.56
N ASP A 639 -27.81 6.48 -40.78
CA ASP A 639 -28.25 5.11 -40.54
C ASP A 639 -27.04 4.21 -40.19
N VAL A 640 -26.17 4.67 -39.27
CA VAL A 640 -24.92 4.03 -38.87
C VAL A 640 -25.14 2.59 -38.36
N ASP A 641 -26.29 2.33 -37.72
CA ASP A 641 -26.70 0.97 -37.32
C ASP A 641 -26.67 -0.03 -38.49
N VAL A 642 -26.97 0.41 -39.74
CA VAL A 642 -26.95 -0.49 -40.91
C VAL A 642 -25.51 -0.88 -41.27
N VAL A 643 -24.58 0.04 -41.09
CA VAL A 643 -23.16 -0.23 -41.33
C VAL A 643 -22.62 -1.21 -40.27
N TYR A 644 -22.97 -0.98 -39.01
CA TYR A 644 -22.61 -1.91 -37.92
C TYR A 644 -23.20 -3.32 -38.13
N ASP A 645 -24.50 -3.41 -38.52
CA ASP A 645 -25.13 -4.70 -38.74
C ASP A 645 -24.42 -5.48 -39.85
N GLU A 646 -24.03 -4.80 -40.95
CA GLU A 646 -23.31 -5.44 -42.07
C GLU A 646 -21.89 -5.82 -41.66
N LEU A 647 -21.21 -4.98 -40.85
CA LEU A 647 -19.87 -5.24 -40.34
C LEU A 647 -19.85 -6.49 -39.42
N PHE A 648 -20.82 -6.58 -38.48
CA PHE A 648 -20.95 -7.72 -37.59
C PHE A 648 -21.43 -9.00 -38.27
N ASP A 649 -22.03 -8.91 -39.48
CA ASP A 649 -22.38 -10.05 -40.31
C ASP A 649 -21.23 -10.47 -41.27
N SER A 650 -20.10 -9.71 -41.29
CA SER A 650 -18.95 -9.94 -42.15
C SER A 650 -17.83 -10.78 -41.51
N GLU A 651 -16.75 -11.02 -42.26
CA GLU A 651 -15.51 -11.66 -41.75
C GLU A 651 -14.77 -10.79 -40.73
N ALA A 652 -15.05 -9.48 -40.67
CA ALA A 652 -14.47 -8.56 -39.68
C ALA A 652 -15.24 -8.52 -38.35
N SER A 653 -16.24 -9.39 -38.14
CA SER A 653 -17.05 -9.45 -36.92
C SER A 653 -16.21 -9.60 -35.64
N GLY A 654 -15.14 -10.42 -35.69
CA GLY A 654 -14.25 -10.62 -34.57
C GLY A 654 -13.51 -9.32 -34.17
N GLU A 655 -12.91 -8.61 -35.13
CA GLU A 655 -12.24 -7.31 -34.86
C GLU A 655 -13.24 -6.24 -34.43
N ALA A 656 -14.46 -6.21 -35.02
CA ALA A 656 -15.50 -5.27 -34.65
C ALA A 656 -15.96 -5.46 -33.21
N SER A 657 -16.10 -6.72 -32.75
CA SER A 657 -16.52 -7.04 -31.40
C SER A 657 -15.48 -6.70 -30.32
N GLN A 658 -14.21 -6.55 -30.69
CA GLN A 658 -13.17 -6.05 -29.81
C GLN A 658 -13.22 -4.53 -29.61
N ARG A 659 -13.93 -3.79 -30.47
CA ARG A 659 -13.95 -2.32 -30.48
C ARG A 659 -15.32 -1.70 -30.19
N LEU A 660 -16.38 -2.49 -30.35
CA LEU A 660 -17.77 -2.07 -30.16
C LEU A 660 -18.58 -3.25 -29.66
N THR A 661 -19.24 -3.12 -28.54
CA THR A 661 -20.12 -4.16 -27.99
C THR A 661 -21.25 -4.52 -28.96
N THR A 662 -21.71 -5.78 -28.93
CA THR A 662 -22.75 -6.28 -29.86
C THR A 662 -24.08 -5.54 -29.72
N ASP A 663 -24.40 -4.99 -28.55
CA ASP A 663 -25.56 -4.15 -28.29
C ASP A 663 -25.32 -2.68 -28.60
N ARG A 664 -24.10 -2.28 -28.99
CA ARG A 664 -23.64 -0.92 -29.29
C ARG A 664 -23.77 0.02 -28.06
N GLY A 665 -23.63 -0.50 -26.87
CA GLY A 665 -23.67 0.25 -25.61
C GLY A 665 -22.32 0.90 -25.30
N ALA A 666 -21.24 0.16 -25.52
CA ALA A 666 -19.89 0.62 -25.21
C ALA A 666 -18.92 0.48 -26.40
N ALA A 667 -17.87 1.28 -26.41
CA ALA A 667 -16.80 1.21 -27.39
C ALA A 667 -15.44 1.52 -26.72
N GLN A 668 -14.36 0.91 -27.24
CA GLN A 668 -13.00 1.24 -26.83
C GLN A 668 -12.15 1.72 -27.99
N ILE A 669 -11.22 2.62 -27.70
CA ILE A 669 -10.30 3.23 -28.64
C ILE A 669 -8.90 3.15 -28.04
N ASP A 670 -8.00 2.38 -28.64
CA ASP A 670 -6.61 2.34 -28.23
C ASP A 670 -5.79 3.30 -29.07
N ILE A 671 -5.09 4.21 -28.43
CA ILE A 671 -4.25 5.23 -29.06
C ILE A 671 -2.80 4.95 -28.73
N MET A 672 -1.95 4.85 -29.75
CA MET A 672 -0.52 4.62 -29.56
C MET A 672 0.18 5.90 -29.13
N ILE A 673 0.98 5.79 -28.08
CA ILE A 673 1.82 6.88 -27.55
C ILE A 673 3.07 7.04 -28.44
N ASP A 674 3.56 8.26 -28.59
CA ASP A 674 4.84 8.52 -29.25
C ASP A 674 6.00 8.12 -28.32
N VAL A 675 7.02 7.48 -28.86
CA VAL A 675 8.17 6.96 -28.09
C VAL A 675 8.93 8.05 -27.32
N ASP A 676 8.89 9.28 -27.82
CA ASP A 676 9.57 10.43 -27.23
C ASP A 676 8.67 11.21 -26.23
N ALA A 677 7.42 10.79 -26.00
CA ALA A 677 6.47 11.48 -25.12
C ALA A 677 6.77 11.23 -23.63
N GLU A 678 6.65 12.27 -22.80
CA GLU A 678 6.67 12.11 -21.34
C GLU A 678 5.33 11.49 -20.89
N GLN A 679 5.36 10.57 -19.94
CA GLN A 679 4.20 9.74 -19.53
C GLN A 679 3.04 10.57 -19.01
N ASP A 680 3.31 11.51 -18.13
CA ASP A 680 2.34 12.44 -17.56
C ASP A 680 1.69 13.32 -18.63
N GLU A 681 2.47 13.78 -19.63
CA GLU A 681 1.93 14.54 -20.77
C GLU A 681 1.04 13.67 -21.66
N ALA A 682 1.38 12.39 -21.87
CA ALA A 682 0.58 11.44 -22.63
C ALA A 682 -0.77 11.12 -21.93
N VAL A 683 -0.78 10.97 -20.61
CA VAL A 683 -2.01 10.77 -19.83
C VAL A 683 -2.92 12.00 -19.90
N VAL A 684 -2.35 13.20 -19.73
CA VAL A 684 -3.11 14.44 -19.87
C VAL A 684 -3.72 14.55 -21.29
N ALA A 685 -2.93 14.19 -22.31
CA ALA A 685 -3.41 14.19 -23.69
C ALA A 685 -4.55 13.19 -23.92
N ALA A 686 -4.50 12.01 -23.26
CA ALA A 686 -5.56 11.01 -23.31
C ALA A 686 -6.86 11.51 -22.64
N GLN A 687 -6.75 12.12 -21.47
CA GLN A 687 -7.88 12.71 -20.75
C GLN A 687 -8.50 13.88 -21.54
N GLU A 688 -7.69 14.78 -22.10
CA GLU A 688 -8.19 15.87 -22.95
C GLU A 688 -8.89 15.32 -24.22
N THR A 689 -8.37 14.24 -24.81
CA THR A 689 -8.98 13.60 -25.97
C THR A 689 -10.32 12.93 -25.61
N ALA A 690 -10.42 12.28 -24.45
CA ALA A 690 -11.68 11.73 -23.94
C ALA A 690 -12.73 12.85 -23.71
N GLU A 691 -12.33 13.97 -23.12
CA GLU A 691 -13.22 15.14 -22.92
C GLU A 691 -13.73 15.77 -24.23
N GLU A 692 -13.00 15.62 -25.36
CA GLU A 692 -13.43 16.10 -26.67
C GLU A 692 -14.55 15.23 -27.30
N ILE A 693 -14.72 13.99 -26.80
CA ILE A 693 -15.79 13.09 -27.23
C ILE A 693 -17.10 13.50 -26.54
N PRO A 694 -18.17 13.85 -27.24
CA PRO A 694 -19.42 14.32 -26.62
C PRO A 694 -20.28 13.20 -26.00
N MET A 695 -19.70 12.07 -25.69
CA MET A 695 -20.30 10.91 -25.03
C MET A 695 -19.62 10.72 -23.65
N ASP A 696 -20.11 9.83 -22.85
CA ASP A 696 -19.47 9.51 -21.58
C ASP A 696 -18.21 8.69 -21.88
N ALA A 697 -17.06 9.34 -21.88
CA ALA A 697 -15.79 8.77 -22.32
C ALA A 697 -14.71 9.00 -21.26
N THR A 698 -14.08 7.93 -20.84
CA THR A 698 -13.03 7.94 -19.82
C THR A 698 -11.73 7.42 -20.43
N ALA A 699 -10.64 8.15 -20.24
CA ALA A 699 -9.31 7.67 -20.58
C ALA A 699 -8.88 6.65 -19.52
N THR A 700 -8.36 5.51 -19.94
CA THR A 700 -7.94 4.41 -19.08
C THR A 700 -6.77 3.63 -19.69
N GLY A 701 -6.42 2.51 -19.12
CA GLY A 701 -5.25 1.72 -19.46
C GLY A 701 -4.19 1.82 -18.38
N GLN A 702 -3.24 0.91 -18.37
CA GLN A 702 -2.29 0.74 -17.28
C GLN A 702 -1.54 2.03 -16.92
N LEU A 703 -1.07 2.78 -17.93
CA LEU A 703 -0.40 4.05 -17.72
C LEU A 703 -1.30 5.10 -17.06
N VAL A 704 -2.54 5.23 -17.53
CA VAL A 704 -3.50 6.22 -17.01
C VAL A 704 -3.88 5.90 -15.56
N ILE A 705 -4.12 4.62 -15.26
CA ILE A 705 -4.40 4.14 -13.91
C ILE A 705 -3.23 4.41 -12.98
N PHE A 706 -2.01 4.12 -13.43
CA PHE A 706 -0.81 4.32 -12.63
C PHE A 706 -0.56 5.80 -12.30
N GLU A 707 -0.75 6.70 -13.27
CA GLU A 707 -0.66 8.15 -13.05
C GLU A 707 -1.76 8.66 -12.11
N SER A 708 -2.99 8.12 -12.23
CA SER A 708 -4.09 8.39 -11.30
C SER A 708 -3.72 7.99 -9.86
N VAL A 709 -3.05 6.87 -9.66
CA VAL A 709 -2.52 6.44 -8.36
C VAL A 709 -1.46 7.42 -7.81
N ILE A 710 -0.60 7.96 -8.68
CA ILE A 710 0.41 8.97 -8.31
C ILE A 710 -0.27 10.25 -7.80
N ASP A 711 -1.23 10.79 -8.56
CA ASP A 711 -1.97 12.00 -8.21
C ASP A 711 -2.75 11.83 -6.90
N GLU A 712 -3.49 10.74 -6.76
CA GLU A 712 -4.24 10.43 -5.56
C GLU A 712 -3.32 10.22 -4.34
N THR A 713 -2.17 9.59 -4.52
CA THR A 713 -1.13 9.43 -3.49
C THR A 713 -0.66 10.77 -2.95
N THR A 714 -0.43 11.72 -3.84
CA THR A 714 0.01 13.07 -3.49
C THR A 714 -1.05 13.82 -2.69
N ASP A 715 -2.29 13.82 -3.17
CA ASP A 715 -3.41 14.48 -2.49
C ASP A 715 -3.73 13.80 -1.15
N ALA A 716 -3.77 12.48 -1.09
CA ALA A 716 -3.98 11.72 0.13
C ALA A 716 -2.89 11.99 1.17
N SER A 717 -1.63 12.05 0.75
CA SER A 717 -0.49 12.37 1.64
C SER A 717 -0.61 13.75 2.26
N ILE A 718 -0.92 14.77 1.46
CA ILE A 718 -1.08 16.16 1.92
C ILE A 718 -2.30 16.27 2.84
N ASN A 719 -3.43 15.70 2.46
CA ASN A 719 -4.67 15.74 3.22
C ASN A 719 -4.52 15.00 4.56
N SER A 720 -3.96 13.79 4.56
CA SER A 720 -3.73 13.00 5.76
C SER A 720 -2.74 13.69 6.71
N LEU A 721 -1.67 14.27 6.21
CA LEU A 721 -0.71 15.06 7.00
C LEU A 721 -1.39 16.24 7.70
N PHE A 722 -2.20 17.02 6.97
CA PHE A 722 -2.91 18.18 7.53
C PHE A 722 -3.93 17.76 8.60
N ILE A 723 -4.71 16.72 8.33
CA ILE A 723 -5.73 16.20 9.25
C ILE A 723 -5.07 15.61 10.51
N ALA A 724 -4.00 14.81 10.35
CA ALA A 724 -3.23 14.26 11.47
C ALA A 724 -2.69 15.36 12.36
N PHE A 725 -2.10 16.40 11.75
CA PHE A 725 -1.59 17.55 12.49
C PHE A 725 -2.70 18.31 13.22
N LEU A 726 -3.82 18.60 12.57
CA LEU A 726 -4.94 19.32 13.14
C LEU A 726 -5.56 18.57 14.33
N LEU A 727 -5.84 17.28 14.15
CA LEU A 727 -6.43 16.43 15.20
C LEU A 727 -5.47 16.31 16.39
N THR A 728 -4.20 16.08 16.13
CA THR A 728 -3.15 15.98 17.16
C THR A 728 -2.98 17.32 17.89
N ALA A 729 -2.94 18.43 17.18
CA ALA A 729 -2.81 19.76 17.77
C ALA A 729 -3.99 20.10 18.68
N VAL A 730 -5.21 19.94 18.20
CA VAL A 730 -6.42 20.17 18.98
C VAL A 730 -6.45 19.28 20.23
N PHE A 731 -6.14 18.00 20.06
CA PHE A 731 -6.14 17.05 21.16
C PHE A 731 -5.10 17.39 22.22
N LEU A 732 -3.84 17.67 21.82
CA LEU A 732 -2.79 18.04 22.79
C LEU A 732 -3.12 19.32 23.56
N VAL A 733 -3.63 20.33 22.86
CA VAL A 733 -4.05 21.58 23.52
C VAL A 733 -5.16 21.31 24.55
N LEU A 734 -6.16 20.52 24.19
CA LEU A 734 -7.27 20.14 25.08
C LEU A 734 -6.80 19.23 26.22
N ALA A 735 -5.93 18.26 25.96
CA ALA A 735 -5.40 17.35 26.95
C ALA A 735 -4.59 18.07 28.03
N TYR A 736 -3.65 18.93 27.64
CA TYR A 736 -2.88 19.72 28.60
C TYR A 736 -3.70 20.81 29.31
N TRP A 737 -4.72 21.37 28.62
CA TRP A 737 -5.66 22.28 29.31
C TRP A 737 -6.47 21.54 30.38
N TRP A 738 -6.89 20.31 30.13
CA TRP A 738 -7.70 19.53 31.06
C TRP A 738 -6.88 18.91 32.19
N LEU A 739 -5.68 18.41 31.89
CA LEU A 739 -4.82 17.72 32.86
C LEU A 739 -4.02 18.72 33.73
N GLU A 740 -3.40 19.72 33.12
CA GLU A 740 -2.45 20.64 33.78
C GLU A 740 -3.02 22.08 33.91
N GLY A 741 -4.22 22.33 33.39
CA GLY A 741 -4.81 23.66 33.38
C GLY A 741 -4.13 24.67 32.46
N ARG A 742 -3.17 24.25 31.62
CA ARG A 742 -2.34 25.10 30.77
C ARG A 742 -2.27 24.58 29.32
N ALA A 743 -3.13 25.13 28.46
CA ALA A 743 -3.19 24.80 27.03
C ALA A 743 -1.87 25.03 26.28
N VAL A 744 -1.02 25.94 26.74
CA VAL A 744 0.26 26.32 26.12
C VAL A 744 1.23 25.14 26.06
N TYR A 745 1.21 24.24 27.02
CA TYR A 745 2.09 23.06 27.00
C TYR A 745 1.79 22.16 25.78
N GLY A 746 0.52 22.06 25.37
CA GLY A 746 0.15 21.38 24.13
C GLY A 746 0.76 22.04 22.90
N VAL A 747 0.73 23.37 22.82
CA VAL A 747 1.33 24.11 21.70
C VAL A 747 2.84 23.95 21.66
N ILE A 748 3.51 23.98 22.82
CA ILE A 748 4.97 23.82 22.93
C ILE A 748 5.40 22.45 22.39
N ASN A 749 4.62 21.41 22.64
CA ASN A 749 4.90 20.05 22.14
C ASN A 749 4.83 19.93 20.59
N LEU A 750 4.05 20.77 19.91
CA LEU A 750 3.92 20.72 18.45
C LEU A 750 5.17 21.23 17.72
N ILE A 751 5.99 22.10 18.34
CA ILE A 751 7.14 22.70 17.67
C ILE A 751 8.19 21.64 17.25
N PRO A 752 8.65 20.74 18.13
CA PRO A 752 9.54 19.66 17.72
C PRO A 752 8.91 18.71 16.68
N VAL A 753 7.60 18.46 16.77
CA VAL A 753 6.88 17.58 15.84
C VAL A 753 6.89 18.17 14.42
N LEU A 754 6.53 19.44 14.28
CA LEU A 754 6.61 20.14 12.98
C LEU A 754 8.03 20.13 12.40
N LEU A 755 9.02 20.32 13.27
CA LEU A 755 10.41 20.26 12.84
C LEU A 755 10.81 18.85 12.37
N THR A 756 10.30 17.81 13.01
CA THR A 756 10.51 16.41 12.60
C THR A 756 9.98 16.16 11.21
N VAL A 757 8.73 16.54 10.93
CA VAL A 757 8.11 16.41 9.61
C VAL A 757 8.89 17.18 8.55
N ALA A 758 9.30 18.42 8.85
CA ALA A 758 10.09 19.23 7.93
C ALA A 758 11.46 18.61 7.59
N LEU A 759 12.13 18.03 8.60
CA LEU A 759 13.41 17.35 8.39
C LEU A 759 13.21 16.03 7.60
N LEU A 760 12.11 15.33 7.84
CA LEU A 760 11.78 14.08 7.14
C LEU A 760 11.51 14.33 5.66
N ALA A 761 10.63 15.30 5.33
CA ALA A 761 10.38 15.70 3.96
C ALA A 761 11.66 16.15 3.22
N GLY A 762 12.52 16.94 3.91
CA GLY A 762 13.81 17.30 3.36
C GLY A 762 14.78 16.11 3.19
N SER A 763 14.62 15.04 3.98
CA SER A 763 15.43 13.84 3.84
C SER A 763 14.95 12.97 2.69
N MET A 764 13.63 12.88 2.42
CA MET A 764 13.08 12.19 1.25
C MET A 764 13.78 12.71 -0.02
N ARG A 765 13.72 14.00 -0.26
CA ARG A 765 14.40 14.60 -1.41
C ARG A 765 15.93 14.47 -1.41
N TYR A 766 16.57 14.43 -0.22
CA TYR A 766 18.03 14.31 -0.15
C TYR A 766 18.51 12.89 -0.49
N PHE A 767 17.72 11.89 -0.19
CA PHE A 767 18.00 10.48 -0.48
C PHE A 767 17.39 10.02 -1.78
N ASP A 768 16.74 10.91 -2.52
CA ASP A 768 16.06 10.62 -3.78
C ASP A 768 14.96 9.54 -3.64
N ILE A 769 14.19 9.68 -2.56
CA ILE A 769 13.07 8.78 -2.26
C ILE A 769 11.79 9.49 -2.70
N PRO A 770 11.12 9.02 -3.76
CA PRO A 770 9.88 9.60 -4.24
C PRO A 770 8.72 9.37 -3.27
N LEU A 771 7.64 10.11 -3.44
CA LEU A 771 6.40 9.88 -2.72
C LEU A 771 5.65 8.75 -3.42
N SER A 772 5.47 7.63 -2.75
CA SER A 772 4.77 6.44 -3.25
C SER A 772 3.58 6.08 -2.37
N PRO A 773 2.60 5.27 -2.84
CA PRO A 773 1.44 4.88 -2.04
C PRO A 773 1.79 4.21 -0.70
N ILE A 774 2.86 3.42 -0.67
CA ILE A 774 3.34 2.75 0.55
C ILE A 774 3.95 3.75 1.53
N ASN A 775 4.73 4.74 1.04
CA ASN A 775 5.43 5.68 1.93
C ASN A 775 4.65 6.98 2.21
N ALA A 776 3.59 7.27 1.47
CA ALA A 776 2.72 8.43 1.64
C ALA A 776 2.20 8.63 3.09
N PRO A 777 1.76 7.60 3.83
CA PRO A 777 1.33 7.74 5.22
C PRO A 777 2.43 8.18 6.19
N ILE A 778 3.71 8.09 5.82
CA ILE A 778 4.85 8.30 6.74
C ILE A 778 4.85 9.69 7.36
N LEU A 779 4.51 10.72 6.58
CA LEU A 779 4.50 12.09 7.07
C LEU A 779 3.46 12.27 8.17
N SER A 780 2.25 11.73 7.98
CA SER A 780 1.17 11.74 8.98
C SER A 780 1.52 10.87 10.21
N VAL A 781 2.06 9.69 9.99
CA VAL A 781 2.49 8.74 11.03
C VAL A 781 3.61 9.33 11.88
N SER A 782 4.55 10.06 11.27
CA SER A 782 5.66 10.73 11.97
C SER A 782 5.17 11.77 12.98
N ILE A 783 4.00 12.39 12.79
CA ILE A 783 3.36 13.25 13.78
C ILE A 783 3.02 12.43 15.02
N GLY A 784 2.32 11.32 14.87
CA GLY A 784 1.92 10.46 15.99
C GLY A 784 3.10 9.91 16.79
N LEU A 785 4.10 9.37 16.10
CA LEU A 785 5.31 8.86 16.73
C LEU A 785 6.17 9.97 17.32
N GLY A 786 6.19 11.17 16.70
CA GLY A 786 6.94 12.32 17.19
C GLY A 786 6.41 12.89 18.50
N VAL A 787 5.10 12.82 18.70
CA VAL A 787 4.45 13.29 19.92
C VAL A 787 4.87 12.47 21.14
N ASP A 788 5.16 11.19 20.98
CA ASP A 788 5.56 10.31 22.08
C ASP A 788 6.76 10.88 22.86
N TYR A 789 7.83 11.23 22.17
CA TYR A 789 9.03 11.79 22.80
C TYR A 789 8.79 13.15 23.47
N THR A 790 7.97 14.00 22.85
CA THR A 790 7.65 15.32 23.39
C THR A 790 6.76 15.25 24.62
N VAL A 791 5.75 14.37 24.63
CA VAL A 791 4.82 14.20 25.74
C VAL A 791 5.51 13.62 26.97
N HIS A 792 6.34 12.58 26.79
CA HIS A 792 7.10 12.03 27.90
C HIS A 792 8.09 13.04 28.52
N PHE A 793 8.74 13.83 27.66
CA PHE A 793 9.61 14.91 28.14
C PHE A 793 8.82 15.99 28.88
N MET A 794 7.74 16.49 28.30
CA MET A 794 6.96 17.59 28.85
C MET A 794 6.25 17.19 30.14
N HIS A 795 5.65 16.00 30.21
CA HIS A 795 4.98 15.53 31.43
C HIS A 795 5.98 15.45 32.60
N ARG A 796 7.18 14.92 32.38
CA ARG A 796 8.21 14.91 33.41
C ARG A 796 8.70 16.30 33.79
N PHE A 797 8.85 17.21 32.81
CA PHE A 797 9.21 18.60 33.10
C PHE A 797 8.15 19.29 33.97
N VAL A 798 6.85 19.10 33.67
CA VAL A 798 5.74 19.71 34.42
C VAL A 798 5.76 19.21 35.87
N ASP A 799 5.92 17.90 36.10
CA ASP A 799 6.04 17.33 37.46
C ASP A 799 7.18 18.00 38.26
N GLU A 800 8.38 18.08 37.68
CA GLU A 800 9.54 18.67 38.34
C GLU A 800 9.40 20.19 38.55
N PHE A 801 8.74 20.89 37.62
CA PHE A 801 8.50 22.32 37.71
C PHE A 801 7.43 22.64 38.77
N GLU A 802 6.40 21.84 38.91
CA GLU A 802 5.36 21.99 39.94
C GLU A 802 5.86 21.65 41.35
N ASP A 803 6.85 20.78 41.48
CA ASP A 803 7.54 20.47 42.74
C ASP A 803 8.39 21.64 43.25
N GLY A 804 8.43 22.79 42.52
CA GLY A 804 9.03 24.03 42.92
C GLY A 804 10.48 24.22 42.45
N ASN A 805 10.97 23.40 41.55
CA ASN A 805 12.28 23.60 40.92
C ASN A 805 12.27 24.79 39.97
N ASP A 806 13.43 25.50 39.86
CA ASP A 806 13.61 26.49 38.79
C ASP A 806 13.56 25.81 37.41
N VAL A 807 13.12 26.52 36.34
CA VAL A 807 12.97 25.99 34.99
C VAL A 807 14.20 25.21 34.48
N HIS A 808 15.40 25.73 34.75
CA HIS A 808 16.64 25.09 34.34
C HIS A 808 16.98 23.84 35.18
N GLU A 809 16.62 23.85 36.46
CA GLU A 809 16.79 22.71 37.35
C GLU A 809 15.80 21.60 36.98
N ALA A 810 14.52 21.96 36.76
CA ALA A 810 13.48 21.03 36.28
C ALA A 810 13.89 20.39 34.93
N LEU A 811 14.36 21.19 33.96
CA LEU A 811 14.87 20.69 32.68
C LEU A 811 16.07 19.76 32.85
N MET A 812 17.00 20.08 33.73
CA MET A 812 18.19 19.25 33.98
C MET A 812 17.82 17.91 34.62
N VAL A 813 16.87 17.89 35.57
CA VAL A 813 16.39 16.67 36.22
C VAL A 813 15.59 15.83 35.18
N THR A 814 14.78 16.48 34.38
CA THR A 814 14.01 15.81 33.30
C THR A 814 14.93 15.11 32.30
N VAL A 815 15.92 15.82 31.76
CA VAL A 815 16.83 15.23 30.74
C VAL A 815 17.68 14.11 31.35
N ARG A 816 18.14 14.25 32.59
CA ARG A 816 18.91 13.19 33.24
C ARG A 816 18.06 11.99 33.65
N GLY A 817 16.81 12.22 34.06
CA GLY A 817 15.90 11.17 34.49
C GLY A 817 15.28 10.41 33.30
N THR A 818 14.73 11.15 32.36
CA THR A 818 13.94 10.58 31.25
C THR A 818 14.74 10.44 29.96
N GLY A 819 15.71 11.33 29.70
CA GLY A 819 16.45 11.34 28.41
C GLY A 819 17.19 10.04 28.10
N GLY A 820 17.69 9.33 29.11
CA GLY A 820 18.34 8.04 28.91
C GLY A 820 17.35 6.94 28.50
N ALA A 821 16.13 6.97 29.02
CA ALA A 821 15.05 6.07 28.64
C ALA A 821 14.56 6.37 27.23
N LEU A 822 14.32 7.65 26.90
CA LEU A 822 13.93 8.11 25.57
C LEU A 822 14.95 7.75 24.50
N THR A 823 16.26 7.94 24.78
CA THR A 823 17.31 7.54 23.82
C THR A 823 17.40 6.03 23.66
N GLY A 824 17.21 5.29 24.73
CA GLY A 824 17.19 3.82 24.69
C GLY A 824 16.00 3.31 23.88
N SER A 825 14.84 3.89 24.08
CA SER A 825 13.61 3.67 23.32
C SER A 825 13.81 4.02 21.83
N MET A 826 14.27 5.24 21.53
CA MET A 826 14.60 5.65 20.17
C MET A 826 15.50 4.63 19.47
N LEU A 827 16.57 4.16 20.12
CA LEU A 827 17.50 3.23 19.50
C LEU A 827 16.83 1.88 19.19
N THR A 828 15.98 1.38 20.09
CA THR A 828 15.23 0.14 19.86
C THR A 828 14.24 0.28 18.74
N THR A 829 13.54 1.42 18.64
CA THR A 829 12.53 1.70 17.61
C THR A 829 13.17 1.96 16.26
N VAL A 830 14.21 2.78 16.19
CA VAL A 830 14.98 3.02 14.95
C VAL A 830 15.55 1.72 14.38
N CYS A 831 16.13 0.87 15.22
CA CYS A 831 16.64 -0.41 14.74
C CYS A 831 15.50 -1.39 14.40
N GLY A 832 14.39 -1.38 15.16
CA GLY A 832 13.24 -2.23 14.91
C GLY A 832 12.56 -1.93 13.59
N LEU A 833 12.41 -0.64 13.27
CA LEU A 833 11.88 -0.17 11.98
C LEU A 833 12.91 -0.29 10.86
N GLY A 834 14.18 0.01 11.16
CA GLY A 834 15.27 -0.16 10.21
C GLY A 834 15.49 -1.61 9.75
N VAL A 835 14.83 -2.58 10.37
CA VAL A 835 14.85 -3.95 9.87
C VAL A 835 14.13 -4.08 8.52
N LEU A 836 13.17 -3.21 8.23
CA LEU A 836 12.50 -3.17 6.93
C LEU A 836 13.48 -2.90 5.77
N TYR A 837 14.66 -2.33 6.06
CA TYR A 837 15.73 -2.16 5.07
C TYR A 837 16.26 -3.49 4.49
N VAL A 838 15.92 -4.63 5.08
CA VAL A 838 16.22 -5.96 4.53
C VAL A 838 15.08 -6.54 3.70
N ALA A 839 14.00 -5.80 3.46
CA ALA A 839 12.94 -6.22 2.56
C ALA A 839 13.46 -6.39 1.13
N LEU A 840 12.82 -7.25 0.36
CA LEU A 840 13.12 -7.43 -1.06
C LEU A 840 12.55 -6.27 -1.87
N ILE A 841 11.34 -5.83 -1.55
CA ILE A 841 10.62 -4.74 -2.23
C ILE A 841 11.22 -3.39 -1.83
N PRO A 842 11.70 -2.56 -2.78
CA PRO A 842 12.31 -1.25 -2.52
C PRO A 842 11.42 -0.31 -1.72
N LEU A 843 10.14 -0.20 -2.06
CA LEU A 843 9.18 0.68 -1.37
C LEU A 843 9.05 0.37 0.13
N ILE A 844 9.06 -0.92 0.51
CA ILE A 844 9.04 -1.35 1.93
C ILE A 844 10.34 -0.96 2.64
N MET A 845 11.45 -1.08 1.95
CA MET A 845 12.78 -0.68 2.47
C MET A 845 12.83 0.82 2.74
N GLU A 846 12.37 1.64 1.81
CA GLU A 846 12.30 3.09 1.92
C GLU A 846 11.38 3.51 3.06
N PHE A 847 10.22 2.91 3.17
CA PHE A 847 9.31 3.12 4.29
C PHE A 847 10.01 2.89 5.63
N GLY A 848 10.72 1.77 5.77
CA GLY A 848 11.47 1.45 6.98
C GLY A 848 12.56 2.48 7.31
N LEU A 849 13.29 2.94 6.30
CA LEU A 849 14.32 3.97 6.44
C LEU A 849 13.72 5.31 6.88
N LEU A 850 12.66 5.75 6.22
CA LEU A 850 12.00 7.02 6.50
C LEU A 850 11.36 7.03 7.90
N LEU A 851 10.69 5.95 8.31
CA LEU A 851 10.18 5.82 9.67
C LEU A 851 11.28 5.84 10.72
N ALA A 852 12.38 5.13 10.48
CA ALA A 852 13.53 5.14 11.39
C ALA A 852 14.13 6.55 11.52
N LEU A 853 14.26 7.30 10.41
CA LEU A 853 14.67 8.69 10.41
C LEU A 853 13.66 9.58 11.15
N GLY A 854 12.36 9.41 10.94
CA GLY A 854 11.30 10.16 11.63
C GLY A 854 11.40 10.02 13.14
N VAL A 855 11.53 8.80 13.64
CA VAL A 855 11.72 8.50 15.08
C VAL A 855 13.03 9.09 15.61
N PHE A 856 14.12 8.99 14.86
CA PHE A 856 15.40 9.60 15.22
C PHE A 856 15.27 11.13 15.34
N TYR A 857 14.67 11.79 14.35
CA TYR A 857 14.45 13.24 14.39
C TYR A 857 13.53 13.65 15.53
N ALA A 858 12.46 12.90 15.79
CA ALA A 858 11.53 13.15 16.88
C ALA A 858 12.21 13.14 18.26
N CYS A 859 13.02 12.13 18.55
CA CYS A 859 13.81 12.06 19.78
C CYS A 859 14.84 13.19 19.86
N PHE A 860 15.57 13.44 18.75
CA PHE A 860 16.59 14.47 18.69
C PHE A 860 16.01 15.88 18.90
N THR A 861 14.89 16.19 18.24
CA THR A 861 14.22 17.49 18.38
C THR A 861 13.63 17.65 19.78
N SER A 862 13.07 16.61 20.37
CA SER A 862 12.51 16.63 21.73
C SER A 862 13.60 16.91 22.79
N ILE A 863 14.76 16.26 22.70
CA ILE A 863 15.82 16.43 23.70
C ILE A 863 16.60 17.73 23.50
N LEU A 864 16.79 18.16 22.24
CA LEU A 864 17.67 19.29 21.92
C LEU A 864 16.89 20.60 21.80
N VAL A 865 15.72 20.60 21.18
CA VAL A 865 14.98 21.83 20.85
C VAL A 865 13.96 22.20 21.94
N LEU A 866 13.22 21.23 22.48
CA LEU A 866 12.17 21.48 23.46
C LEU A 866 12.65 22.26 24.71
N PRO A 867 13.84 22.01 25.31
CA PRO A 867 14.34 22.81 26.42
C PRO A 867 14.44 24.30 26.09
N SER A 868 14.84 24.64 24.84
CA SER A 868 14.94 26.04 24.42
C SER A 868 13.58 26.69 24.21
N VAL A 869 12.59 25.93 23.69
CA VAL A 869 11.21 26.41 23.55
C VAL A 869 10.59 26.72 24.91
N ILE A 870 10.75 25.82 25.88
CA ILE A 870 10.29 25.99 27.26
C ILE A 870 10.92 27.24 27.93
N VAL A 871 12.22 27.40 27.80
CA VAL A 871 12.93 28.57 28.38
C VAL A 871 12.47 29.89 27.73
N VAL A 872 12.26 29.91 26.42
CA VAL A 872 11.74 31.11 25.74
C VAL A 872 10.31 31.40 26.16
N TRP A 873 9.46 30.41 26.29
CA TRP A 873 8.10 30.56 26.80
C TRP A 873 8.11 31.13 28.22
N ASP A 874 8.89 30.58 29.15
CA ASP A 874 8.98 31.05 30.53
C ASP A 874 9.46 32.54 30.59
N ARG A 875 10.43 32.92 29.75
CA ARG A 875 10.89 34.33 29.64
C ARG A 875 9.80 35.24 29.08
N LEU A 876 8.93 34.78 28.19
CA LEU A 876 7.81 35.54 27.65
C LEU A 876 6.73 35.75 28.74
N GLU A 877 6.37 34.69 29.46
CA GLU A 877 5.37 34.74 30.55
C GLU A 877 5.83 35.65 31.69
N ASN A 878 7.11 35.59 32.08
CA ASN A 878 7.69 36.39 33.13
C ASN A 878 8.13 37.81 32.70
N GLY A 879 7.85 38.23 31.46
CA GLY A 879 8.12 39.57 30.95
C GLY A 879 9.60 39.93 30.81
N SER A 880 10.51 38.98 30.87
CA SER A 880 11.97 39.19 30.83
C SER A 880 12.55 39.40 29.42
N LEU A 881 11.74 39.23 28.36
CA LEU A 881 12.11 39.48 26.96
C LEU A 881 11.74 40.88 26.45
N GLY A 882 11.15 41.75 27.29
CA GLY A 882 10.82 43.14 26.93
C GLY A 882 9.67 43.30 25.93
N LEU A 883 8.92 42.23 25.67
CA LEU A 883 7.68 42.25 24.90
C LEU A 883 6.49 42.52 25.86
N PRO A 884 5.47 43.31 25.45
CA PRO A 884 4.33 43.57 26.31
C PRO A 884 3.59 42.23 26.61
N ALA A 885 3.37 42.02 27.92
CA ALA A 885 2.61 40.85 28.38
C ALA A 885 1.23 40.82 27.72
N TRP A 886 0.94 39.76 27.01
CA TRP A 886 -0.40 39.43 26.56
C TRP A 886 -1.13 38.80 27.76
N GLN A 887 -1.95 39.65 28.41
CA GLN A 887 -2.90 39.24 29.46
C GLN A 887 -4.15 38.61 28.86
#